data_9f7c149b1ace9cb144eebdd08e0bb531
#
_entry.id   9f7c149b1ace9cb144eebdd08e0bb531
#
_cell.length_a   1.000
_cell.length_b   1.000
_cell.length_c   1.000
_cell.angle_alpha   90.00
_cell.angle_beta   90.00
_cell.angle_gamma   90.00
#
_symmetry.space_group_name_H-M   'P 1'
#
loop_
_entity.id
_entity.type
_entity.pdbx_description
1 polymer ?
#
loop_
_entity_poly.entity_id
_entity_poly.type
_entity_poly.pdbx_seq_one_letter_code
_entity_poly.pdbx_strand_id
1 'polypeptide(L)'
;MAIPKNYDHQYIESKWLTAWNVDMYRFRGEGIKERFIIDTPPPYPTGNFHLGNALNWCYIDYIARYKRMKGFDVKFPQGWDCHGLPTEVKVETTYNVTKNQIPRTEFRGLCENLTRENIALMKRTMQLLAFSIDWSQEFMTMDKAYYVKTQKSFVQMYHDDIIYKSEHPVNWCPRCETAIAFAEVDYDSRSTILYHLIFQGSDVESVKIATTRPELLGACVAVAVNPNDERYVRLIGRTVRTPLYDESVGVIGDEAVDPTFGTGAVMICTFGDKQDVRWWKKHNLPLKKVIGKDGRVIDKRYDGVTIGEAKERIIYDLLDNKLVQKQERIEQNVGFHDRCKTPIEILSESQWFVKINKGAILARAAEIEWIPSYAFHRLKNWTESVEWDWCISRQRVFATPIPVWYCDGCGKVLVAEERWLPLDPTEEAPRRPCECGSSSFTPEYDVLDTWMDSSISALNAAGWPDAKYVQQFPTQLRPQGHDIIRTWAFYSILRSDALAGSKPWERVIVNGMVLGEDNQKMSKSLGNIIAPESVIEQYGTDAVRQWAAIGGSVGSDVQYNTKDLTASSRFLTKLWNVFRFAMLHLTEGVQPVTYGLQNPSEIWLIYNLVDLVESVTSSMDRFAFDEALKEIRSFVWNTLADHYVEAVKGRLYERDACSRAALYLALDTIVKLLAPFCPFFAEELFSHINPGADSVHLHSWPTLFLRPLDMIAPEPTATSSVVQQITVAASQAEAQEARRIGELVKEIIASVRRYKSEQRIALNARIEGVCVYIDRDMSHGAPDISNALNANIEYKRGRPDIHELVTEIRPNLSSLGPRFKSEARRIGELIRSIPVEEIADQIGKGSVIIDGHVVAPTDFIVKKELFAEGVVVDVIELSEGTILVKHM
;
A
#
# COMPACT_ATOMS: atom_id res chain seq x y z
N MET A 1 5.09 -13.06 37.23
CA MET A 1 6.54 -12.76 36.95
C MET A 1 6.72 -11.25 36.91
N ALA A 2 7.86 -10.74 37.43
CA ALA A 2 8.12 -9.30 37.36
C ALA A 2 8.37 -8.88 35.90
N ILE A 3 7.70 -7.82 35.46
CA ILE A 3 7.86 -7.28 34.11
C ILE A 3 9.25 -6.62 33.99
N PRO A 4 10.02 -6.92 32.92
CA PRO A 4 11.35 -6.35 32.71
C PRO A 4 11.34 -4.82 32.68
N LYS A 5 12.44 -4.19 33.15
CA LYS A 5 12.55 -2.75 33.21
C LYS A 5 12.49 -2.11 31.81
N ASN A 6 13.16 -2.71 30.85
CA ASN A 6 13.25 -2.22 29.49
C ASN A 6 12.41 -3.07 28.55
N TYR A 7 11.82 -2.45 27.55
CA TYR A 7 11.22 -3.14 26.43
C TYR A 7 12.32 -3.72 25.54
N ASP A 8 12.30 -5.03 25.33
CA ASP A 8 13.25 -5.77 24.50
C ASP A 8 12.47 -6.50 23.41
N HIS A 9 12.44 -5.90 22.21
CA HIS A 9 11.70 -6.47 21.09
C HIS A 9 12.26 -7.83 20.65
N GLN A 10 13.60 -8.00 20.64
CA GLN A 10 14.21 -9.25 20.17
C GLN A 10 13.82 -10.44 21.05
N TYR A 11 13.83 -10.23 22.36
CA TYR A 11 13.40 -11.26 23.31
C TYR A 11 11.92 -11.59 23.14
N ILE A 12 11.05 -10.59 23.06
CA ILE A 12 9.60 -10.77 22.96
C ILE A 12 9.22 -11.46 21.66
N GLU A 13 9.78 -11.00 20.52
CA GLU A 13 9.55 -11.60 19.20
C GLU A 13 10.00 -13.06 19.16
N SER A 14 11.20 -13.38 19.65
CA SER A 14 11.70 -14.76 19.71
C SER A 14 10.84 -15.66 20.59
N LYS A 15 10.39 -15.15 21.74
CA LYS A 15 9.48 -15.86 22.66
C LYS A 15 8.19 -16.27 21.97
N TRP A 16 7.51 -15.32 21.32
CA TRP A 16 6.19 -15.55 20.75
C TRP A 16 6.24 -16.30 19.42
N LEU A 17 7.26 -16.10 18.59
CA LEU A 17 7.49 -16.91 17.39
C LEU A 17 7.63 -18.41 17.74
N THR A 18 8.19 -18.72 18.90
CA THR A 18 8.33 -20.12 19.37
C THR A 18 7.05 -20.62 20.03
N ALA A 19 6.32 -19.76 20.74
CA ALA A 19 5.16 -20.12 21.52
C ALA A 19 3.86 -20.26 20.71
N TRP A 20 3.73 -19.50 19.61
CA TRP A 20 2.51 -19.54 18.79
C TRP A 20 2.35 -20.89 18.10
N ASN A 21 1.16 -21.46 18.23
CA ASN A 21 0.81 -22.70 17.56
C ASN A 21 0.55 -22.43 16.07
N VAL A 22 1.10 -23.31 15.22
CA VAL A 22 0.94 -23.26 13.76
C VAL A 22 -0.54 -23.29 13.34
N ASP A 23 -1.40 -23.97 14.11
CA ASP A 23 -2.84 -24.11 13.84
C ASP A 23 -3.70 -22.94 14.37
N MET A 24 -3.10 -21.94 15.01
CA MET A 24 -3.83 -20.83 15.64
C MET A 24 -4.71 -20.07 14.65
N TYR A 25 -4.25 -19.94 13.41
CA TYR A 25 -4.92 -19.19 12.35
C TYR A 25 -5.61 -20.05 11.30
N ARG A 26 -5.76 -21.37 11.58
CA ARG A 26 -6.31 -22.34 10.64
C ARG A 26 -7.76 -22.03 10.30
N PHE A 27 -8.05 -21.91 8.99
CA PHE A 27 -9.41 -21.82 8.48
C PHE A 27 -10.13 -23.17 8.66
N ARG A 28 -11.29 -23.15 9.25
CA ARG A 28 -12.05 -24.36 9.54
C ARG A 28 -13.07 -24.70 8.47
N GLY A 29 -13.66 -23.66 7.84
CA GLY A 29 -14.61 -23.81 6.73
C GLY A 29 -15.96 -24.43 7.14
N GLU A 30 -16.11 -24.85 8.39
CA GLU A 30 -17.29 -25.51 8.94
C GLU A 30 -17.79 -24.76 10.17
N GLY A 31 -19.09 -24.71 10.39
CA GLY A 31 -19.68 -24.11 11.58
C GLY A 31 -20.57 -22.90 11.33
N ILE A 32 -20.92 -22.20 12.42
CA ILE A 32 -21.88 -21.07 12.44
C ILE A 32 -21.22 -19.74 12.08
N LYS A 33 -19.89 -19.66 12.11
CA LYS A 33 -19.17 -18.41 11.83
C LYS A 33 -19.29 -18.02 10.37
N GLU A 34 -19.52 -16.72 10.14
CA GLU A 34 -19.44 -16.13 8.81
C GLU A 34 -17.99 -16.21 8.28
N ARG A 35 -17.83 -16.53 6.99
CA ARG A 35 -16.51 -16.73 6.38
C ARG A 35 -16.00 -15.42 5.80
N PHE A 36 -14.69 -15.23 5.88
CA PHE A 36 -14.00 -14.12 5.24
C PHE A 36 -12.78 -14.63 4.49
N ILE A 37 -12.87 -14.71 3.17
CA ILE A 37 -11.85 -15.30 2.30
C ILE A 37 -11.05 -14.18 1.63
N ILE A 38 -9.74 -14.21 1.81
CA ILE A 38 -8.80 -13.26 1.21
C ILE A 38 -8.10 -13.97 0.05
N ASP A 39 -8.20 -13.40 -1.14
CA ASP A 39 -7.41 -13.81 -2.30
C ASP A 39 -6.09 -13.05 -2.31
N THR A 40 -5.04 -13.66 -1.72
CA THR A 40 -3.72 -13.04 -1.63
C THR A 40 -2.96 -13.08 -2.93
N PRO A 41 -2.20 -12.03 -3.29
CA PRO A 41 -1.34 -12.07 -4.47
C PRO A 41 -0.21 -13.11 -4.27
N PRO A 42 -0.15 -14.18 -5.09
CA PRO A 42 0.98 -15.09 -5.03
C PRO A 42 2.23 -14.38 -5.60
N PRO A 43 3.25 -14.09 -4.77
CA PRO A 43 4.44 -13.42 -5.25
C PRO A 43 5.31 -14.37 -6.08
N TYR A 44 6.09 -13.80 -7.00
CA TYR A 44 7.13 -14.54 -7.71
C TYR A 44 8.29 -14.86 -6.77
N PRO A 45 8.65 -16.13 -6.55
CA PRO A 45 9.75 -16.51 -5.68
C PRO A 45 11.11 -16.43 -6.42
N THR A 46 11.42 -15.29 -7.03
CA THR A 46 12.65 -15.03 -7.79
C THR A 46 13.62 -14.11 -7.09
N GLY A 47 13.30 -13.68 -5.88
CA GLY A 47 14.11 -12.75 -5.10
C GLY A 47 13.69 -12.71 -3.65
N ASN A 48 14.35 -11.85 -2.87
CA ASN A 48 14.04 -11.67 -1.47
C ASN A 48 12.70 -10.95 -1.30
N PHE A 49 11.99 -11.27 -0.22
CA PHE A 49 10.86 -10.51 0.24
C PHE A 49 11.33 -9.11 0.66
N HIS A 50 10.80 -8.04 0.08
CA HIS A 50 11.26 -6.67 0.30
C HIS A 50 10.18 -5.82 0.97
N LEU A 51 10.51 -4.60 1.42
CA LEU A 51 9.58 -3.73 2.14
C LEU A 51 8.30 -3.40 1.35
N GLY A 52 8.35 -3.36 0.01
CA GLY A 52 7.16 -3.20 -0.82
C GLY A 52 6.18 -4.37 -0.68
N ASN A 53 6.69 -5.61 -0.60
CA ASN A 53 5.87 -6.77 -0.28
C ASN A 53 5.35 -6.66 1.16
N ALA A 54 6.23 -6.30 2.12
CA ALA A 54 5.88 -6.19 3.53
C ALA A 54 4.70 -5.22 3.76
N LEU A 55 4.67 -4.07 3.07
CA LEU A 55 3.56 -3.11 3.14
C LEU A 55 2.22 -3.77 2.78
N ASN A 56 2.15 -4.46 1.63
CA ASN A 56 0.92 -5.12 1.18
C ASN A 56 0.47 -6.21 2.17
N TRP A 57 1.40 -7.07 2.61
CA TRP A 57 1.08 -8.13 3.56
C TRP A 57 0.71 -7.60 4.95
N CYS A 58 1.27 -6.47 5.39
CA CYS A 58 0.80 -5.80 6.61
C CYS A 58 -0.67 -5.41 6.50
N TYR A 59 -1.09 -4.81 5.39
CA TYR A 59 -2.50 -4.46 5.19
C TYR A 59 -3.41 -5.68 5.19
N ILE A 60 -3.00 -6.77 4.54
CA ILE A 60 -3.73 -8.04 4.55
C ILE A 60 -3.87 -8.55 6.00
N ASP A 61 -2.77 -8.55 6.75
CA ASP A 61 -2.74 -9.11 8.09
C ASP A 61 -3.52 -8.27 9.10
N TYR A 62 -3.52 -6.93 8.98
CA TYR A 62 -4.38 -6.08 9.81
C TYR A 62 -5.85 -6.46 9.64
N ILE A 63 -6.29 -6.65 8.40
CA ILE A 63 -7.67 -7.03 8.09
C ILE A 63 -7.95 -8.44 8.59
N ALA A 64 -7.06 -9.39 8.34
CA ALA A 64 -7.23 -10.79 8.75
C ALA A 64 -7.39 -10.91 10.27
N ARG A 65 -6.51 -10.25 11.05
CA ARG A 65 -6.59 -10.23 12.52
C ARG A 65 -7.86 -9.53 13.00
N TYR A 66 -8.15 -8.35 12.47
CA TYR A 66 -9.36 -7.61 12.81
C TYR A 66 -10.63 -8.44 12.54
N LYS A 67 -10.76 -9.06 11.37
CA LYS A 67 -11.93 -9.88 11.01
C LYS A 67 -12.04 -11.13 11.89
N ARG A 68 -10.93 -11.79 12.26
CA ARG A 68 -10.96 -12.89 13.24
C ARG A 68 -11.47 -12.42 14.61
N MET A 69 -10.97 -11.28 15.08
CA MET A 69 -11.42 -10.69 16.34
C MET A 69 -12.89 -10.23 16.27
N LYS A 70 -13.41 -9.89 15.07
CA LYS A 70 -14.84 -9.63 14.83
C LYS A 70 -15.69 -10.93 14.76
N GLY A 71 -15.07 -12.10 14.88
CA GLY A 71 -15.76 -13.38 14.93
C GLY A 71 -15.86 -14.14 13.62
N PHE A 72 -15.28 -13.63 12.51
CA PHE A 72 -15.25 -14.35 11.23
C PHE A 72 -14.30 -15.56 11.28
N ASP A 73 -14.62 -16.57 10.47
CA ASP A 73 -13.68 -17.63 10.09
C ASP A 73 -12.90 -17.15 8.87
N VAL A 74 -11.62 -16.77 9.09
CA VAL A 74 -10.83 -16.08 8.07
C VAL A 74 -9.91 -17.04 7.36
N LYS A 75 -10.08 -17.16 6.03
CA LYS A 75 -9.15 -17.86 5.15
C LYS A 75 -8.10 -16.88 4.63
N PHE A 76 -6.87 -17.01 5.11
CA PHE A 76 -5.72 -16.22 4.69
C PHE A 76 -4.63 -17.17 4.17
N PRO A 77 -4.75 -17.65 2.91
CA PRO A 77 -3.78 -18.56 2.30
C PRO A 77 -2.53 -17.81 1.84
N GLN A 78 -1.42 -18.53 1.66
CA GLN A 78 -0.24 -18.07 0.96
C GLN A 78 -0.05 -18.86 -0.34
N GLY A 79 -0.08 -18.18 -1.46
CA GLY A 79 0.25 -18.73 -2.77
C GLY A 79 1.65 -18.30 -3.23
N TRP A 80 2.24 -19.08 -4.14
CA TRP A 80 3.50 -18.77 -4.81
C TRP A 80 3.32 -18.92 -6.31
N ASP A 81 3.55 -17.83 -7.07
CA ASP A 81 3.55 -17.88 -8.53
C ASP A 81 4.94 -18.29 -9.02
N CYS A 82 5.12 -19.59 -9.20
CA CYS A 82 6.43 -20.22 -9.40
C CYS A 82 6.89 -20.19 -10.85
N HIS A 83 5.95 -20.23 -11.76
CA HIS A 83 6.17 -20.40 -13.18
C HIS A 83 6.65 -19.14 -13.90
N GLY A 84 7.13 -19.34 -15.11
CA GLY A 84 7.37 -18.29 -16.08
C GLY A 84 8.82 -17.85 -16.22
N LEU A 85 9.00 -16.96 -17.16
CA LEU A 85 10.29 -16.45 -17.62
C LEU A 85 11.21 -15.91 -16.51
N PRO A 86 10.72 -15.21 -15.47
CA PRO A 86 11.62 -14.70 -14.42
C PRO A 86 12.43 -15.79 -13.72
N THR A 87 11.82 -16.95 -13.46
CA THR A 87 12.50 -18.11 -12.84
C THR A 87 13.50 -18.72 -13.80
N GLU A 88 13.12 -18.94 -15.06
CA GLU A 88 14.02 -19.53 -16.06
C GLU A 88 15.25 -18.65 -16.31
N VAL A 89 15.07 -17.33 -16.49
CA VAL A 89 16.20 -16.39 -16.66
C VAL A 89 17.10 -16.39 -15.42
N LYS A 90 16.55 -16.54 -14.23
CA LYS A 90 17.34 -16.63 -13.01
C LYS A 90 18.16 -17.92 -12.98
N VAL A 91 17.60 -19.04 -13.39
CA VAL A 91 18.30 -20.34 -13.53
C VAL A 91 19.39 -20.23 -14.59
N GLU A 92 19.07 -19.71 -15.78
CA GLU A 92 20.04 -19.52 -16.87
C GLU A 92 21.26 -18.71 -16.39
N THR A 93 21.02 -17.66 -15.61
CA THR A 93 22.09 -16.79 -15.07
C THR A 93 22.86 -17.45 -13.93
N THR A 94 22.16 -18.17 -13.03
CA THR A 94 22.77 -18.76 -11.83
C THR A 94 23.66 -19.96 -12.18
N TYR A 95 23.18 -20.81 -13.09
CA TYR A 95 23.88 -22.07 -13.46
C TYR A 95 24.65 -21.96 -14.77
N ASN A 96 24.60 -20.82 -15.46
CA ASN A 96 25.21 -20.57 -16.77
C ASN A 96 24.83 -21.63 -17.83
N VAL A 97 23.52 -21.94 -17.88
CA VAL A 97 22.94 -22.91 -18.84
C VAL A 97 21.71 -22.28 -19.47
N THR A 98 21.36 -22.72 -20.68
CA THR A 98 20.11 -22.29 -21.34
C THR A 98 19.16 -23.48 -21.52
N LYS A 99 17.87 -23.19 -21.69
CA LYS A 99 16.83 -24.22 -21.95
C LYS A 99 17.13 -25.17 -23.12
N ASN A 100 17.99 -24.75 -24.05
CA ASN A 100 18.35 -25.51 -25.26
C ASN A 100 19.64 -26.36 -25.09
N GLN A 101 20.41 -26.17 -24.00
CA GLN A 101 21.68 -26.82 -23.76
C GLN A 101 21.59 -28.13 -22.95
N ILE A 102 20.52 -28.29 -22.19
CA ILE A 102 20.28 -29.45 -21.34
C ILE A 102 18.87 -30.00 -21.54
N PRO A 103 18.60 -31.28 -21.18
CA PRO A 103 17.29 -31.88 -21.32
C PRO A 103 16.17 -31.03 -20.60
N ARG A 104 15.00 -30.98 -21.21
CA ARG A 104 13.83 -30.21 -20.70
C ARG A 104 13.50 -30.55 -19.24
N THR A 105 13.54 -31.84 -18.87
CA THR A 105 13.27 -32.32 -17.50
C THR A 105 14.34 -31.88 -16.51
N GLU A 106 15.60 -31.83 -16.90
CA GLU A 106 16.70 -31.36 -16.06
C GLU A 106 16.62 -29.86 -15.83
N PHE A 107 16.37 -29.09 -16.89
CA PHE A 107 16.16 -27.64 -16.78
C PHE A 107 14.96 -27.29 -15.84
N ARG A 108 13.84 -28.02 -15.98
CA ARG A 108 12.67 -27.91 -15.10
C ARG A 108 13.04 -28.20 -13.66
N GLY A 109 13.81 -29.25 -13.39
CA GLY A 109 14.29 -29.60 -12.05
C GLY A 109 15.14 -28.50 -11.40
N LEU A 110 16.02 -27.84 -12.17
CA LEU A 110 16.79 -26.69 -11.68
C LEU A 110 15.86 -25.52 -11.31
N CYS A 111 14.83 -25.26 -12.11
CA CYS A 111 13.85 -24.21 -11.83
C CYS A 111 13.05 -24.52 -10.54
N GLU A 112 12.58 -25.76 -10.37
CA GLU A 112 11.85 -26.19 -9.16
C GLU A 112 12.70 -26.05 -7.90
N ASN A 113 13.96 -26.51 -7.92
CA ASN A 113 14.85 -26.44 -6.77
C ASN A 113 15.11 -24.99 -6.35
N LEU A 114 15.51 -24.11 -7.29
CA LEU A 114 15.75 -22.70 -7.01
C LEU A 114 14.50 -22.01 -6.47
N THR A 115 13.34 -22.36 -7.01
CA THR A 115 12.05 -21.81 -6.56
C THR A 115 11.75 -22.20 -5.11
N ARG A 116 11.93 -23.47 -4.74
CA ARG A 116 11.71 -23.96 -3.37
C ARG A 116 12.65 -23.31 -2.35
N GLU A 117 13.92 -23.12 -2.73
CA GLU A 117 14.90 -22.41 -1.89
C GLU A 117 14.46 -20.96 -1.63
N ASN A 118 14.06 -20.24 -2.67
CA ASN A 118 13.58 -18.87 -2.55
C ASN A 118 12.28 -18.78 -1.72
N ILE A 119 11.34 -19.71 -1.90
CA ILE A 119 10.11 -19.79 -1.09
C ILE A 119 10.46 -19.94 0.38
N ALA A 120 11.40 -20.82 0.74
CA ALA A 120 11.79 -21.02 2.13
C ALA A 120 12.35 -19.74 2.77
N LEU A 121 13.15 -18.97 2.01
CA LEU A 121 13.67 -17.67 2.48
C LEU A 121 12.54 -16.65 2.68
N MET A 122 11.67 -16.47 1.68
CA MET A 122 10.57 -15.52 1.76
C MET A 122 9.59 -15.88 2.87
N LYS A 123 9.28 -17.17 3.05
CA LYS A 123 8.43 -17.67 4.13
C LYS A 123 8.98 -17.31 5.50
N ARG A 124 10.30 -17.46 5.68
CA ARG A 124 10.96 -17.07 6.93
C ARG A 124 10.79 -15.58 7.23
N THR A 125 10.98 -14.71 6.24
CA THR A 125 10.76 -13.26 6.42
C THR A 125 9.31 -12.95 6.77
N MET A 126 8.33 -13.61 6.12
CA MET A 126 6.90 -13.45 6.44
C MET A 126 6.58 -13.89 7.88
N GLN A 127 7.22 -14.95 8.36
CA GLN A 127 7.08 -15.41 9.75
C GLN A 127 7.67 -14.40 10.73
N LEU A 128 8.85 -13.83 10.44
CA LEU A 128 9.45 -12.76 11.25
C LEU A 128 8.54 -11.53 11.33
N LEU A 129 7.80 -11.21 10.26
CA LEU A 129 6.83 -10.11 10.23
C LEU A 129 5.50 -10.46 10.93
N ALA A 130 5.39 -11.65 11.54
CA ALA A 130 4.24 -12.13 12.28
C ALA A 130 2.93 -12.16 11.50
N PHE A 131 2.97 -12.44 10.19
CA PHE A 131 1.72 -12.54 9.41
C PHE A 131 0.90 -13.76 9.85
N SER A 132 -0.38 -13.55 10.08
CA SER A 132 -1.34 -14.56 10.55
C SER A 132 -1.85 -15.47 9.42
N ILE A 133 -0.93 -15.92 8.58
CA ILE A 133 -1.18 -16.79 7.42
C ILE A 133 -1.58 -18.20 7.91
N ASP A 134 -2.60 -18.76 7.26
CA ASP A 134 -2.91 -20.18 7.39
C ASP A 134 -1.99 -21.01 6.47
N TRP A 135 -0.85 -21.43 6.98
CA TRP A 135 0.13 -22.20 6.23
C TRP A 135 -0.37 -23.58 5.79
N SER A 136 -1.47 -24.08 6.34
CA SER A 136 -2.11 -25.32 5.85
C SER A 136 -2.79 -25.13 4.49
N GLN A 137 -3.04 -23.87 4.10
CA GLN A 137 -3.60 -23.48 2.80
C GLN A 137 -2.54 -22.95 1.82
N GLU A 138 -1.25 -23.25 2.11
CA GLU A 138 -0.14 -22.88 1.19
C GLU A 138 -0.26 -23.64 -0.12
N PHE A 139 0.00 -22.96 -1.25
CA PHE A 139 0.00 -23.56 -2.57
C PHE A 139 1.10 -22.99 -3.47
N MET A 140 1.55 -23.80 -4.41
CA MET A 140 2.53 -23.42 -5.43
C MET A 140 1.95 -23.68 -6.81
N THR A 141 2.02 -22.71 -7.72
CA THR A 141 1.47 -22.87 -9.08
C THR A 141 2.14 -24.02 -9.84
N MET A 142 3.38 -24.38 -9.51
CA MET A 142 4.12 -25.49 -10.12
C MET A 142 3.68 -26.86 -9.61
N ASP A 143 2.95 -26.96 -8.50
CA ASP A 143 2.50 -28.24 -7.97
C ASP A 143 1.35 -28.83 -8.79
N LYS A 144 1.40 -30.15 -9.04
CA LYS A 144 0.34 -30.87 -9.79
C LYS A 144 -1.07 -30.63 -9.25
N ALA A 145 -1.19 -30.51 -7.92
CA ALA A 145 -2.46 -30.19 -7.25
C ALA A 145 -3.02 -28.81 -7.62
N TYR A 146 -2.19 -27.88 -8.04
CA TYR A 146 -2.61 -26.56 -8.50
C TYR A 146 -2.76 -26.49 -10.02
N TYR A 147 -1.74 -26.84 -10.78
CA TYR A 147 -1.77 -26.64 -12.22
C TYR A 147 -2.81 -27.54 -12.93
N VAL A 148 -3.27 -28.62 -12.28
CA VAL A 148 -4.45 -29.37 -12.77
C VAL A 148 -5.68 -28.48 -12.91
N LYS A 149 -5.82 -27.47 -12.04
CA LYS A 149 -6.92 -26.50 -12.10
C LYS A 149 -6.71 -25.54 -13.29
N THR A 150 -5.50 -25.10 -13.54
CA THR A 150 -5.16 -24.30 -14.71
C THR A 150 -5.48 -25.05 -16.00
N GLN A 151 -5.07 -26.33 -16.09
CA GLN A 151 -5.39 -27.16 -17.25
C GLN A 151 -6.89 -27.41 -17.42
N LYS A 152 -7.64 -27.68 -16.33
CA LYS A 152 -9.11 -27.80 -16.38
C LYS A 152 -9.75 -26.51 -16.89
N SER A 153 -9.29 -25.37 -16.40
CA SER A 153 -9.82 -24.11 -16.88
C SER A 153 -9.53 -23.85 -18.37
N PHE A 154 -8.37 -24.28 -18.87
CA PHE A 154 -8.04 -24.24 -20.29
C PHE A 154 -9.02 -25.12 -21.09
N VAL A 155 -9.22 -26.36 -20.65
CA VAL A 155 -10.11 -27.32 -21.34
C VAL A 155 -11.57 -26.81 -21.37
N GLN A 156 -12.08 -26.29 -20.24
CA GLN A 156 -13.42 -25.71 -20.16
C GLN A 156 -13.56 -24.53 -21.11
N MET A 157 -12.65 -23.53 -21.02
CA MET A 157 -12.71 -22.34 -21.87
C MET A 157 -12.51 -22.64 -23.37
N TYR A 158 -11.78 -23.71 -23.70
CA TYR A 158 -11.68 -24.19 -25.08
C TYR A 158 -13.02 -24.73 -25.60
N HIS A 159 -13.71 -25.54 -24.80
CA HIS A 159 -15.04 -26.06 -25.17
C HIS A 159 -16.12 -24.97 -25.25
N ASP A 160 -15.94 -23.87 -24.50
CA ASP A 160 -16.81 -22.72 -24.54
C ASP A 160 -16.44 -21.70 -25.65
N ASP A 161 -15.56 -22.11 -26.60
CA ASP A 161 -15.06 -21.25 -27.69
C ASP A 161 -14.39 -19.94 -27.25
N ILE A 162 -13.92 -19.88 -26.03
CA ILE A 162 -13.20 -18.70 -25.47
C ILE A 162 -11.69 -18.81 -25.76
N ILE A 163 -11.13 -20.02 -25.76
CA ILE A 163 -9.74 -20.30 -26.15
C ILE A 163 -9.70 -20.84 -27.56
N TYR A 164 -8.77 -20.32 -28.37
CA TYR A 164 -8.58 -20.75 -29.74
C TYR A 164 -7.12 -20.65 -30.17
N LYS A 165 -6.75 -21.37 -31.24
CA LYS A 165 -5.42 -21.27 -31.87
C LYS A 165 -5.54 -20.56 -33.22
N SER A 166 -4.65 -19.61 -33.47
CA SER A 166 -4.63 -18.85 -34.73
C SER A 166 -3.23 -18.35 -35.04
N GLU A 167 -2.93 -18.19 -36.33
CA GLU A 167 -1.80 -17.40 -36.77
C GLU A 167 -2.17 -15.93 -36.71
N HIS A 168 -1.43 -15.17 -35.88
CA HIS A 168 -1.72 -13.76 -35.62
C HIS A 168 -0.43 -13.01 -35.26
N PRO A 169 -0.31 -11.72 -35.61
CA PRO A 169 0.75 -10.87 -35.08
C PRO A 169 0.75 -10.82 -33.57
N VAL A 170 1.90 -11.12 -32.95
CA VAL A 170 2.10 -11.11 -31.50
C VAL A 170 3.36 -10.35 -31.15
N ASN A 171 3.40 -9.76 -29.96
CA ASN A 171 4.64 -9.23 -29.42
C ASN A 171 5.60 -10.40 -29.15
N TRP A 172 6.82 -10.26 -29.61
CA TRP A 172 7.86 -11.28 -29.53
C TRP A 172 9.13 -10.72 -28.94
N CYS A 173 9.71 -11.42 -27.99
CA CYS A 173 11.03 -11.09 -27.47
C CYS A 173 12.09 -11.94 -28.18
N PRO A 174 12.94 -11.36 -29.04
CA PRO A 174 13.95 -12.13 -29.79
C PRO A 174 15.05 -12.72 -28.91
N ARG A 175 15.36 -12.12 -27.77
CA ARG A 175 16.32 -12.66 -26.80
C ARG A 175 15.77 -13.86 -26.04
N CYS A 176 14.52 -13.78 -25.62
CA CYS A 176 13.86 -14.85 -24.84
C CYS A 176 13.24 -15.91 -25.75
N GLU A 177 13.18 -15.65 -27.06
CA GLU A 177 12.60 -16.52 -28.09
C GLU A 177 11.19 -16.99 -27.71
N THR A 178 10.33 -16.03 -27.34
CA THR A 178 8.95 -16.33 -26.92
C THR A 178 8.01 -15.16 -27.17
N ALA A 179 6.73 -15.50 -27.41
CA ALA A 179 5.66 -14.52 -27.37
C ALA A 179 5.51 -13.96 -25.96
N ILE A 180 5.15 -12.67 -25.85
CA ILE A 180 4.88 -11.98 -24.59
C ILE A 180 3.51 -11.34 -24.62
N ALA A 181 2.86 -11.25 -23.45
CA ALA A 181 1.56 -10.62 -23.33
C ALA A 181 1.67 -9.09 -23.49
N PHE A 182 0.58 -8.45 -23.90
CA PHE A 182 0.53 -6.99 -24.07
C PHE A 182 0.90 -6.24 -22.78
N ALA A 183 0.55 -6.81 -21.63
CA ALA A 183 0.84 -6.24 -20.31
C ALA A 183 2.32 -6.35 -19.87
N GLU A 184 3.14 -7.16 -20.57
CA GLU A 184 4.57 -7.35 -20.31
C GLU A 184 5.45 -6.42 -21.15
N VAL A 185 4.83 -5.52 -21.91
CA VAL A 185 5.55 -4.52 -22.72
C VAL A 185 5.60 -3.21 -21.97
N ASP A 186 6.81 -2.76 -21.66
CA ASP A 186 7.09 -1.41 -21.18
C ASP A 186 7.53 -0.53 -22.36
N TYR A 187 7.42 0.79 -22.18
CA TYR A 187 7.81 1.77 -23.20
C TYR A 187 8.82 2.76 -22.62
N ASP A 188 9.83 3.10 -23.42
CA ASP A 188 10.86 4.06 -23.06
C ASP A 188 11.11 5.00 -24.23
N SER A 189 11.30 6.30 -23.95
CA SER A 189 11.66 7.27 -24.97
C SER A 189 13.14 7.16 -25.30
N ARG A 190 13.43 6.88 -26.56
CA ARG A 190 14.80 6.73 -27.05
C ARG A 190 15.07 7.62 -28.24
N SER A 191 16.25 8.20 -28.26
CA SER A 191 16.75 8.94 -29.40
C SER A 191 17.10 7.99 -30.56
N THR A 192 16.49 8.19 -31.72
CA THR A 192 16.70 7.38 -32.92
C THR A 192 16.86 8.28 -34.15
N ILE A 193 17.27 7.67 -35.27
CA ILE A 193 17.41 8.40 -36.53
C ILE A 193 16.26 8.04 -37.46
N LEU A 194 15.57 9.06 -37.95
CA LEU A 194 14.56 8.99 -39.02
C LEU A 194 15.26 9.15 -40.36
N TYR A 195 15.22 8.12 -41.18
CA TYR A 195 15.83 8.11 -42.52
C TYR A 195 14.79 8.44 -43.55
N HIS A 196 15.07 9.42 -44.40
CA HIS A 196 14.25 9.77 -45.57
C HIS A 196 14.81 9.01 -46.80
N LEU A 197 14.08 7.96 -47.19
CA LEU A 197 14.47 7.02 -48.25
C LEU A 197 13.75 7.39 -49.56
N ILE A 198 14.42 7.11 -50.69
CA ILE A 198 13.88 7.30 -52.02
C ILE A 198 13.36 5.99 -52.56
N PHE A 199 12.03 5.88 -52.71
CA PHE A 199 11.36 4.79 -53.41
C PHE A 199 11.18 5.21 -54.88
N GLN A 200 11.70 4.41 -55.81
CA GLN A 200 11.63 4.76 -57.24
C GLN A 200 10.24 4.50 -57.81
N GLY A 201 9.69 5.44 -58.51
CA GLY A 201 8.44 5.26 -59.23
C GLY A 201 8.61 4.36 -60.46
N SER A 202 7.65 3.45 -60.70
CA SER A 202 7.66 2.62 -61.93
C SER A 202 7.18 3.44 -63.13
N ASP A 203 6.05 4.14 -62.97
CA ASP A 203 5.41 5.01 -64.00
C ASP A 203 5.06 6.38 -63.44
N VAL A 204 5.62 6.75 -62.28
CA VAL A 204 5.37 7.97 -61.54
C VAL A 204 6.67 8.54 -60.97
N GLU A 205 6.61 9.75 -60.41
CA GLU A 205 7.75 10.34 -59.70
C GLU A 205 8.13 9.51 -58.47
N SER A 206 9.43 9.52 -58.11
CA SER A 206 9.93 8.88 -56.92
C SER A 206 9.24 9.41 -55.63
N VAL A 207 8.93 8.55 -54.70
CA VAL A 207 8.31 8.87 -53.43
C VAL A 207 9.36 8.86 -52.31
N LYS A 208 9.30 9.88 -51.45
CA LYS A 208 10.18 9.98 -50.31
C LYS A 208 9.44 9.41 -49.09
N ILE A 209 10.02 8.46 -48.42
CA ILE A 209 9.43 7.77 -47.27
C ILE A 209 10.33 7.92 -46.03
N ALA A 210 9.74 8.31 -44.92
CA ALA A 210 10.46 8.41 -43.68
C ALA A 210 10.29 7.14 -42.82
N THR A 211 11.42 6.57 -42.36
CA THR A 211 11.38 5.38 -41.47
C THR A 211 12.49 5.42 -40.41
N THR A 212 12.19 4.92 -39.22
CA THR A 212 13.19 4.63 -38.16
C THR A 212 13.69 3.19 -38.23
N ARG A 213 13.03 2.35 -39.06
CA ARG A 213 13.27 0.92 -39.17
C ARG A 213 13.64 0.49 -40.58
N PRO A 214 14.81 0.95 -41.12
CA PRO A 214 15.26 0.58 -42.47
C PRO A 214 15.51 -0.92 -42.62
N GLU A 215 15.78 -1.65 -41.53
CA GLU A 215 15.95 -3.11 -41.51
C GLU A 215 14.66 -3.88 -41.93
N LEU A 216 13.51 -3.21 -41.91
CA LEU A 216 12.24 -3.79 -42.37
C LEU A 216 11.94 -3.54 -43.87
N LEU A 217 12.82 -2.95 -44.62
CA LEU A 217 12.61 -2.70 -46.08
C LEU A 217 12.22 -3.96 -46.85
N GLY A 218 12.83 -5.12 -46.52
CA GLY A 218 12.46 -6.41 -47.10
C GLY A 218 11.04 -6.87 -46.79
N ALA A 219 10.47 -6.38 -45.70
CA ALA A 219 9.09 -6.67 -45.28
C ALA A 219 8.07 -5.65 -45.81
N CYS A 220 8.52 -4.66 -46.58
CA CYS A 220 7.61 -3.64 -47.13
C CYS A 220 6.59 -4.30 -48.08
N VAL A 221 5.29 -4.05 -47.86
CA VAL A 221 4.18 -4.59 -48.62
C VAL A 221 3.30 -3.55 -49.28
N ALA A 222 3.36 -2.31 -48.79
CA ALA A 222 2.67 -1.16 -49.36
C ALA A 222 3.30 0.15 -48.87
N VAL A 223 2.94 1.25 -49.52
CA VAL A 223 3.18 2.61 -49.05
C VAL A 223 1.85 3.27 -48.78
N ALA A 224 1.65 3.81 -47.57
CA ALA A 224 0.46 4.55 -47.21
C ALA A 224 0.68 6.03 -47.28
N VAL A 225 -0.34 6.76 -47.78
CA VAL A 225 -0.39 8.22 -47.84
C VAL A 225 -1.78 8.72 -47.39
N ASN A 226 -1.86 9.92 -46.89
CA ASN A 226 -3.16 10.50 -46.56
C ASN A 226 -3.92 10.89 -47.85
N PRO A 227 -5.17 10.43 -48.05
CA PRO A 227 -5.94 10.72 -49.25
C PRO A 227 -6.24 12.23 -49.44
N ASN A 228 -6.10 13.04 -48.38
CA ASN A 228 -6.27 14.49 -48.41
C ASN A 228 -4.96 15.25 -48.62
N ASP A 229 -3.82 14.54 -48.74
CA ASP A 229 -2.52 15.16 -49.02
C ASP A 229 -2.31 15.35 -50.52
N GLU A 230 -2.44 16.61 -50.97
CA GLU A 230 -2.31 16.98 -52.38
C GLU A 230 -0.97 16.54 -53.02
N ARG A 231 0.07 16.36 -52.19
CA ARG A 231 1.42 15.93 -52.67
C ARG A 231 1.39 14.51 -53.23
N TYR A 232 0.52 13.65 -52.66
CA TYR A 232 0.56 12.19 -52.89
C TYR A 232 -0.74 11.63 -53.46
N VAL A 233 -1.89 12.35 -53.41
CA VAL A 233 -3.20 11.85 -53.82
C VAL A 233 -3.18 11.22 -55.22
N ARG A 234 -2.39 11.76 -56.15
CA ARG A 234 -2.24 11.24 -57.53
C ARG A 234 -1.48 9.90 -57.61
N LEU A 235 -0.80 9.49 -56.54
CA LEU A 235 -0.02 8.26 -56.48
C LEU A 235 -0.85 7.10 -55.99
N ILE A 236 -2.01 7.35 -55.38
CA ILE A 236 -2.89 6.30 -54.87
C ILE A 236 -3.32 5.37 -56.01
N GLY A 237 -3.16 4.06 -55.83
CA GLY A 237 -3.40 3.01 -56.83
C GLY A 237 -2.24 2.80 -57.80
N ARG A 238 -1.13 3.55 -57.69
CA ARG A 238 0.09 3.35 -58.46
C ARG A 238 1.08 2.45 -57.70
N THR A 239 2.20 2.14 -58.32
CA THR A 239 3.24 1.28 -57.75
C THR A 239 4.57 2.03 -57.69
N VAL A 240 5.33 1.71 -56.60
CA VAL A 240 6.71 2.21 -56.42
C VAL A 240 7.59 1.01 -56.08
N ARG A 241 8.92 1.13 -56.32
CA ARG A 241 9.91 0.11 -56.04
C ARG A 241 10.66 0.41 -54.76
N THR A 242 10.78 -0.62 -53.90
CA THR A 242 11.51 -0.52 -52.65
C THR A 242 13.01 -0.39 -52.88
N PRO A 243 13.71 0.53 -52.18
CA PRO A 243 15.16 0.65 -52.29
C PRO A 243 15.86 -0.63 -51.89
N LEU A 244 16.98 -0.95 -52.52
CA LEU A 244 17.83 -2.16 -52.37
C LEU A 244 17.16 -3.46 -52.81
N TYR A 245 15.88 -3.69 -52.59
CA TYR A 245 15.17 -4.93 -52.91
C TYR A 245 14.50 -4.89 -54.29
N ASP A 246 14.28 -3.73 -54.84
CA ASP A 246 13.66 -3.50 -56.18
C ASP A 246 12.30 -4.17 -56.36
N GLU A 247 11.56 -4.34 -55.23
CA GLU A 247 10.23 -4.96 -55.22
C GLU A 247 9.15 -3.91 -55.47
N SER A 248 8.18 -4.24 -56.32
CA SER A 248 7.04 -3.38 -56.62
C SER A 248 5.98 -3.46 -55.51
N VAL A 249 5.64 -2.33 -54.88
CA VAL A 249 4.60 -2.20 -53.84
C VAL A 249 3.59 -1.14 -54.21
N GLY A 250 2.32 -1.38 -53.87
CA GLY A 250 1.23 -0.45 -54.15
C GLY A 250 1.23 0.77 -53.23
N VAL A 251 0.82 1.93 -53.72
CA VAL A 251 0.51 3.13 -52.93
C VAL A 251 -0.99 3.12 -52.57
N ILE A 252 -1.30 3.13 -51.29
CA ILE A 252 -2.67 3.12 -50.76
C ILE A 252 -3.00 4.42 -50.00
N GLY A 253 -4.28 4.82 -50.04
CA GLY A 253 -4.77 5.94 -49.24
C GLY A 253 -5.31 5.50 -47.92
N ASP A 254 -4.85 6.12 -46.82
CA ASP A 254 -5.41 5.91 -45.49
C ASP A 254 -5.38 7.19 -44.64
N GLU A 255 -6.53 7.57 -44.09
CA GLU A 255 -6.69 8.80 -43.28
C GLU A 255 -5.90 8.76 -41.94
N ALA A 256 -5.47 7.57 -41.48
CA ALA A 256 -4.63 7.43 -40.31
C ALA A 256 -3.17 7.86 -40.51
N VAL A 257 -2.76 8.13 -41.77
CA VAL A 257 -1.43 8.68 -42.06
C VAL A 257 -1.40 10.17 -41.72
N ASP A 258 -0.47 10.56 -40.85
CA ASP A 258 -0.21 11.96 -40.51
C ASP A 258 0.58 12.63 -41.63
N PRO A 259 0.00 13.56 -42.39
CA PRO A 259 0.69 14.23 -43.50
C PRO A 259 1.83 15.15 -43.04
N THR A 260 1.89 15.48 -41.77
CA THR A 260 2.90 16.38 -41.16
C THR A 260 4.11 15.64 -40.60
N PHE A 261 4.00 14.34 -40.35
CA PHE A 261 5.09 13.55 -39.81
C PHE A 261 6.04 13.06 -40.94
N GLY A 262 7.33 13.32 -40.76
CA GLY A 262 8.37 12.91 -41.71
C GLY A 262 8.14 13.46 -43.09
N THR A 263 7.86 12.57 -44.05
CA THR A 263 7.53 12.98 -45.44
C THR A 263 6.03 13.03 -45.74
N GLY A 264 5.17 12.53 -44.81
CA GLY A 264 3.74 12.32 -45.05
C GLY A 264 3.44 11.04 -45.84
N ALA A 265 4.46 10.26 -46.21
CA ALA A 265 4.33 8.92 -46.79
C ALA A 265 5.05 7.90 -45.96
N VAL A 266 4.42 6.78 -45.67
CA VAL A 266 4.88 5.74 -44.71
C VAL A 266 4.96 4.38 -45.41
N MET A 267 6.05 3.65 -45.26
CA MET A 267 6.08 2.24 -45.67
C MET A 267 5.33 1.38 -44.68
N ILE A 268 4.51 0.48 -45.16
CA ILE A 268 3.85 -0.54 -44.33
C ILE A 268 4.67 -1.83 -44.43
N CYS A 269 5.15 -2.26 -43.26
CA CYS A 269 5.92 -3.50 -43.14
C CYS A 269 5.13 -4.56 -42.37
N THR A 270 5.52 -5.81 -42.46
CA THR A 270 4.90 -6.92 -41.69
C THR A 270 5.89 -7.51 -40.69
N PHE A 271 6.13 -6.94 -39.44
CA PHE A 271 5.44 -5.75 -38.90
C PHE A 271 6.46 -4.85 -38.20
N GLY A 272 6.39 -3.53 -38.40
CA GLY A 272 7.25 -2.57 -37.72
C GLY A 272 6.66 -2.07 -36.40
N ASP A 273 5.33 -1.89 -36.38
CA ASP A 273 4.60 -1.44 -35.21
C ASP A 273 3.12 -1.91 -35.23
N LYS A 274 2.34 -1.47 -34.25
CA LYS A 274 0.91 -1.79 -34.17
C LYS A 274 0.08 -1.16 -35.30
N GLN A 275 0.49 -0.02 -35.80
CA GLN A 275 -0.21 0.64 -36.90
C GLN A 275 -0.06 -0.15 -38.21
N ASP A 276 1.11 -0.75 -38.43
CA ASP A 276 1.32 -1.68 -39.54
C ASP A 276 0.36 -2.87 -39.50
N VAL A 277 0.14 -3.44 -38.31
CA VAL A 277 -0.84 -4.55 -38.11
C VAL A 277 -2.26 -4.12 -38.47
N ARG A 278 -2.67 -2.89 -38.07
CA ARG A 278 -4.01 -2.35 -38.39
C ARG A 278 -4.17 -2.16 -39.89
N TRP A 279 -3.18 -1.55 -40.55
CA TRP A 279 -3.20 -1.36 -42.00
C TRP A 279 -3.17 -2.68 -42.75
N TRP A 280 -2.33 -3.64 -42.31
CA TRP A 280 -2.28 -4.98 -42.90
C TRP A 280 -3.64 -5.64 -42.89
N LYS A 281 -4.36 -5.62 -41.74
CA LYS A 281 -5.72 -6.17 -41.63
C LYS A 281 -6.74 -5.39 -42.47
N LYS A 282 -6.74 -4.04 -42.36
CA LYS A 282 -7.71 -3.17 -43.04
C LYS A 282 -7.64 -3.29 -44.55
N HIS A 283 -6.45 -3.39 -45.09
CA HIS A 283 -6.23 -3.40 -46.54
C HIS A 283 -5.92 -4.80 -47.10
N ASN A 284 -6.05 -5.84 -46.27
CA ASN A 284 -5.79 -7.24 -46.63
C ASN A 284 -4.45 -7.43 -47.38
N LEU A 285 -3.36 -6.85 -46.82
CA LEU A 285 -2.02 -6.88 -47.39
C LEU A 285 -1.34 -8.25 -47.27
N PRO A 286 -0.40 -8.61 -48.17
CA PRO A 286 0.34 -9.85 -48.05
C PRO A 286 1.25 -9.86 -46.79
N LEU A 287 1.58 -11.07 -46.29
CA LEU A 287 2.51 -11.26 -45.16
C LEU A 287 3.91 -11.60 -45.71
N LYS A 288 4.93 -10.85 -45.32
CA LYS A 288 6.33 -11.11 -45.58
C LYS A 288 7.13 -11.21 -44.30
N LYS A 289 7.63 -12.37 -43.95
CA LYS A 289 8.46 -12.58 -42.74
C LYS A 289 9.94 -12.30 -43.12
N VAL A 290 10.57 -11.36 -42.45
CA VAL A 290 11.99 -10.98 -42.62
C VAL A 290 12.80 -11.06 -41.33
N ILE A 291 12.14 -11.23 -40.19
CA ILE A 291 12.77 -11.41 -38.88
C ILE A 291 12.39 -12.81 -38.35
N GLY A 292 13.39 -13.57 -37.96
CA GLY A 292 13.25 -14.88 -37.33
C GLY A 292 12.97 -14.78 -35.84
N LYS A 293 12.58 -15.91 -35.25
CA LYS A 293 12.27 -16.01 -33.79
C LYS A 293 13.47 -15.69 -32.89
N ASP A 294 14.67 -15.90 -33.39
CA ASP A 294 15.96 -15.63 -32.72
C ASP A 294 16.45 -14.17 -32.90
N GLY A 295 15.63 -13.31 -33.53
CA GLY A 295 15.97 -11.93 -33.82
C GLY A 295 17.07 -11.77 -34.92
N ARG A 296 17.18 -12.75 -35.80
CA ARG A 296 18.02 -12.66 -36.98
C ARG A 296 17.17 -12.40 -38.21
N VAL A 297 17.78 -11.70 -39.16
CA VAL A 297 17.17 -11.50 -40.47
C VAL A 297 17.13 -12.82 -41.24
N ILE A 298 15.97 -13.10 -41.87
CA ILE A 298 15.75 -14.32 -42.70
C ILE A 298 15.43 -13.95 -44.16
N ASP A 299 15.83 -12.75 -44.60
CA ASP A 299 15.68 -12.37 -46.00
C ASP A 299 16.91 -12.81 -46.84
N LYS A 300 16.75 -12.86 -48.17
CA LYS A 300 17.79 -13.32 -49.10
C LYS A 300 19.05 -12.44 -49.11
N ARG A 301 18.99 -11.18 -48.64
CA ARG A 301 20.09 -10.23 -48.82
C ARG A 301 20.98 -10.14 -47.58
N TYR A 302 20.35 -10.25 -46.37
CA TYR A 302 21.02 -10.06 -45.11
C TYR A 302 20.78 -11.26 -44.17
N ASP A 303 20.58 -12.46 -44.72
CA ASP A 303 20.26 -13.68 -43.98
C ASP A 303 21.27 -14.00 -42.87
N GLY A 304 20.75 -14.42 -41.72
CA GLY A 304 21.52 -14.91 -40.56
C GLY A 304 22.17 -13.83 -39.68
N VAL A 305 22.12 -12.52 -40.05
CA VAL A 305 22.68 -11.45 -39.20
C VAL A 305 21.65 -10.94 -38.21
N THR A 306 22.12 -10.39 -37.10
CA THR A 306 21.24 -9.80 -36.10
C THR A 306 20.53 -8.54 -36.63
N ILE A 307 19.36 -8.19 -36.08
CA ILE A 307 18.60 -7.00 -36.48
C ILE A 307 19.48 -5.73 -36.44
N GLY A 308 20.31 -5.59 -35.40
CA GLY A 308 21.23 -4.45 -35.26
C GLY A 308 22.27 -4.38 -36.37
N GLU A 309 22.95 -5.50 -36.66
CA GLU A 309 23.91 -5.61 -37.74
C GLU A 309 23.28 -5.40 -39.13
N ALA A 310 22.07 -5.95 -39.32
CA ALA A 310 21.32 -5.75 -40.56
C ALA A 310 20.99 -4.28 -40.78
N LYS A 311 20.53 -3.59 -39.73
CA LYS A 311 20.26 -2.16 -39.77
C LYS A 311 21.49 -1.35 -40.21
N GLU A 312 22.65 -1.61 -39.62
CA GLU A 312 23.92 -0.95 -39.99
C GLU A 312 24.31 -1.21 -41.45
N ARG A 313 24.23 -2.46 -41.91
CA ARG A 313 24.57 -2.85 -43.29
C ARG A 313 23.60 -2.23 -44.29
N ILE A 314 22.30 -2.27 -44.01
CA ILE A 314 21.28 -1.68 -44.88
C ILE A 314 21.46 -0.17 -44.98
N ILE A 315 21.73 0.53 -43.87
CA ILE A 315 22.04 1.96 -43.90
C ILE A 315 23.25 2.28 -44.73
N TYR A 316 24.33 1.46 -44.58
CA TYR A 316 25.54 1.61 -45.40
C TYR A 316 25.21 1.46 -46.89
N ASP A 317 24.52 0.40 -47.31
CA ASP A 317 24.15 0.14 -48.70
C ASP A 317 23.20 1.24 -49.26
N LEU A 318 22.27 1.74 -48.42
CA LEU A 318 21.39 2.87 -48.83
C LEU A 318 22.17 4.17 -49.07
N LEU A 319 23.17 4.44 -48.24
CA LEU A 319 24.04 5.63 -48.44
C LEU A 319 24.95 5.51 -49.65
N ASP A 320 25.58 4.34 -49.85
CA ASP A 320 26.45 4.06 -50.99
C ASP A 320 25.67 4.20 -52.30
N ASN A 321 24.41 3.72 -52.35
CA ASN A 321 23.54 3.84 -53.51
C ASN A 321 22.81 5.19 -53.59
N LYS A 322 23.12 6.17 -52.72
CA LYS A 322 22.50 7.52 -52.69
C LYS A 322 20.98 7.49 -52.57
N LEU A 323 20.46 6.49 -51.87
CA LEU A 323 19.00 6.31 -51.64
C LEU A 323 18.50 6.95 -50.33
N VAL A 324 19.39 7.52 -49.54
CA VAL A 324 19.08 8.32 -48.36
C VAL A 324 19.13 9.82 -48.71
N GLN A 325 18.03 10.53 -48.59
CA GLN A 325 17.99 11.96 -48.87
C GLN A 325 18.34 12.81 -47.68
N LYS A 326 17.85 12.41 -46.49
CA LYS A 326 17.99 13.12 -45.20
C LYS A 326 18.06 12.13 -44.03
N GLN A 327 18.77 12.53 -43.01
CA GLN A 327 18.77 11.85 -41.70
C GLN A 327 18.37 12.88 -40.63
N GLU A 328 17.50 12.49 -39.72
CA GLU A 328 16.94 13.39 -38.73
C GLU A 328 16.86 12.66 -37.36
N ARG A 329 17.40 13.29 -36.32
CA ARG A 329 17.30 12.73 -34.96
C ARG A 329 15.95 13.03 -34.36
N ILE A 330 15.25 12.01 -33.89
CA ILE A 330 13.94 12.14 -33.25
C ILE A 330 13.91 11.34 -31.94
N GLU A 331 12.99 11.71 -31.03
CA GLU A 331 12.65 10.89 -29.88
C GLU A 331 11.47 9.99 -30.25
N GLN A 332 11.60 8.70 -29.94
CA GLN A 332 10.59 7.69 -30.24
C GLN A 332 10.34 6.78 -29.03
N ASN A 333 9.07 6.52 -28.72
CA ASN A 333 8.72 5.51 -27.74
C ASN A 333 8.92 4.11 -28.30
N VAL A 334 9.87 3.38 -27.72
CA VAL A 334 10.20 2.02 -28.13
C VAL A 334 9.65 1.05 -27.09
N GLY A 335 8.89 0.05 -27.54
CA GLY A 335 8.43 -1.05 -26.68
C GLY A 335 9.57 -2.03 -26.41
N PHE A 336 9.69 -2.47 -25.17
CA PHE A 336 10.64 -3.48 -24.76
C PHE A 336 10.01 -4.45 -23.75
N HIS A 337 10.57 -5.64 -23.70
CA HIS A 337 10.16 -6.66 -22.73
C HIS A 337 10.57 -6.24 -21.31
N ASP A 338 9.61 -6.19 -20.37
CA ASP A 338 9.77 -5.67 -19.01
C ASP A 338 10.87 -6.39 -18.21
N ARG A 339 11.11 -7.67 -18.49
CA ARG A 339 12.07 -8.52 -17.78
C ARG A 339 13.51 -8.41 -18.28
N CYS A 340 13.73 -8.52 -19.59
CA CYS A 340 15.08 -8.57 -20.17
C CYS A 340 15.52 -7.24 -20.81
N LYS A 341 14.62 -6.25 -20.86
CA LYS A 341 14.85 -4.90 -21.46
C LYS A 341 15.27 -4.94 -22.94
N THR A 342 14.99 -6.03 -23.63
CA THR A 342 15.21 -6.16 -25.08
C THR A 342 14.04 -5.54 -25.82
N PRO A 343 14.29 -4.72 -26.89
CA PRO A 343 13.23 -4.25 -27.76
C PRO A 343 12.42 -5.42 -28.32
N ILE A 344 11.10 -5.25 -28.36
CA ILE A 344 10.19 -6.27 -28.89
C ILE A 344 10.07 -6.14 -30.40
N GLU A 345 9.81 -7.28 -31.05
CA GLU A 345 9.39 -7.37 -32.44
C GLU A 345 7.91 -7.79 -32.51
N ILE A 346 7.24 -7.60 -33.62
CA ILE A 346 5.92 -8.13 -33.88
C ILE A 346 6.08 -9.21 -34.95
N LEU A 347 5.84 -10.47 -34.56
CA LEU A 347 5.93 -11.61 -35.47
C LEU A 347 4.56 -12.23 -35.69
N SER A 348 4.28 -12.73 -36.90
CA SER A 348 3.10 -13.55 -37.18
C SER A 348 3.42 -15.01 -36.90
N GLU A 349 2.86 -15.52 -35.82
CA GLU A 349 3.10 -16.88 -35.34
C GLU A 349 1.78 -17.58 -34.93
N SER A 350 1.76 -18.91 -35.06
CA SER A 350 0.61 -19.70 -34.60
C SER A 350 0.66 -19.81 -33.09
N GLN A 351 -0.29 -19.20 -32.41
CA GLN A 351 -0.35 -19.08 -30.95
C GLN A 351 -1.74 -19.43 -30.42
N TRP A 352 -1.82 -19.71 -29.13
CA TRP A 352 -3.08 -19.86 -28.39
C TRP A 352 -3.51 -18.52 -27.79
N PHE A 353 -4.81 -18.23 -27.89
CA PHE A 353 -5.40 -16.96 -27.46
C PHE A 353 -6.63 -17.18 -26.60
N VAL A 354 -6.86 -16.27 -25.67
CA VAL A 354 -8.11 -16.07 -24.92
C VAL A 354 -8.83 -14.86 -25.50
N LYS A 355 -10.08 -15.02 -25.91
CA LYS A 355 -10.94 -13.90 -26.36
C LYS A 355 -11.18 -12.89 -25.25
N ILE A 356 -11.00 -11.61 -25.56
CA ILE A 356 -11.21 -10.51 -24.61
C ILE A 356 -12.55 -9.83 -24.88
N ASN A 357 -13.54 -10.08 -24.03
CA ASN A 357 -14.79 -9.33 -24.01
C ASN A 357 -14.68 -8.11 -23.09
N LYS A 358 -14.27 -6.95 -23.63
CA LYS A 358 -14.11 -5.71 -22.89
C LYS A 358 -15.37 -5.30 -22.13
N GLY A 359 -16.55 -5.46 -22.74
CA GLY A 359 -17.82 -5.09 -22.13
C GLY A 359 -18.12 -5.92 -20.88
N ALA A 360 -17.92 -7.25 -20.95
CA ALA A 360 -18.11 -8.14 -19.81
C ALA A 360 -17.13 -7.84 -18.68
N ILE A 361 -15.83 -7.65 -19.01
CA ILE A 361 -14.80 -7.31 -18.02
C ILE A 361 -15.16 -6.01 -17.27
N LEU A 362 -15.57 -4.97 -17.99
CA LEU A 362 -15.93 -3.68 -17.38
C LEU A 362 -17.22 -3.78 -16.56
N ALA A 363 -18.19 -4.58 -16.99
CA ALA A 363 -19.42 -4.83 -16.22
C ALA A 363 -19.09 -5.51 -14.88
N ARG A 364 -18.30 -6.60 -14.90
CA ARG A 364 -17.87 -7.29 -13.68
C ARG A 364 -17.01 -6.41 -12.76
N ALA A 365 -16.10 -5.64 -13.35
CA ALA A 365 -15.26 -4.71 -12.58
C ALA A 365 -16.05 -3.60 -11.89
N ALA A 366 -17.17 -3.16 -12.49
CA ALA A 366 -18.07 -2.15 -11.91
C ALA A 366 -18.90 -2.70 -10.72
N GLU A 367 -19.08 -4.02 -10.63
CA GLU A 367 -19.73 -4.68 -9.48
C GLU A 367 -18.80 -4.80 -8.26
N ILE A 368 -17.49 -4.53 -8.41
CA ILE A 368 -16.49 -4.65 -7.36
C ILE A 368 -16.33 -3.29 -6.65
N GLU A 369 -16.24 -3.31 -5.32
CA GLU A 369 -15.86 -2.13 -4.54
C GLU A 369 -14.34 -1.93 -4.61
N TRP A 370 -13.90 -0.85 -5.27
CA TRP A 370 -12.48 -0.49 -5.41
C TRP A 370 -12.06 0.52 -4.34
N ILE A 371 -10.99 0.23 -3.63
CA ILE A 371 -10.44 1.07 -2.56
C ILE A 371 -8.96 1.35 -2.84
N PRO A 372 -8.59 2.59 -3.16
CA PRO A 372 -9.46 3.74 -3.42
C PRO A 372 -10.24 3.62 -4.74
N SER A 373 -11.37 4.30 -4.83
CA SER A 373 -12.30 4.19 -5.97
C SER A 373 -11.69 4.55 -7.33
N TYR A 374 -10.70 5.43 -7.36
CA TYR A 374 -10.01 5.83 -8.60
C TYR A 374 -9.23 4.66 -9.25
N ALA A 375 -8.91 3.60 -8.51
CA ALA A 375 -8.22 2.42 -9.05
C ALA A 375 -9.04 1.73 -10.16
N PHE A 376 -10.37 1.80 -10.10
CA PHE A 376 -11.24 1.34 -11.18
C PHE A 376 -10.95 2.01 -12.53
N HIS A 377 -10.66 3.33 -12.53
CA HIS A 377 -10.36 4.05 -13.76
C HIS A 377 -9.07 3.57 -14.43
N ARG A 378 -8.07 3.10 -13.64
CA ARG A 378 -6.86 2.48 -14.19
C ARG A 378 -7.18 1.19 -14.94
N LEU A 379 -8.03 0.32 -14.36
CA LEU A 379 -8.48 -0.88 -15.04
C LEU A 379 -9.30 -0.56 -16.29
N LYS A 380 -10.22 0.40 -16.20
CA LYS A 380 -11.06 0.82 -17.33
C LYS A 380 -10.21 1.31 -18.50
N ASN A 381 -9.31 2.27 -18.26
CA ASN A 381 -8.44 2.82 -19.30
C ASN A 381 -7.58 1.73 -19.95
N TRP A 382 -7.04 0.81 -19.12
CA TRP A 382 -6.30 -0.34 -19.61
C TRP A 382 -7.16 -1.25 -20.49
N THR A 383 -8.34 -1.65 -20.02
CA THR A 383 -9.27 -2.51 -20.76
C THR A 383 -9.65 -1.91 -22.12
N GLU A 384 -9.92 -0.61 -22.15
CA GLU A 384 -10.25 0.12 -23.38
C GLU A 384 -9.07 0.17 -24.37
N SER A 385 -7.83 0.22 -23.86
CA SER A 385 -6.59 0.30 -24.66
C SER A 385 -6.14 -1.04 -25.26
N VAL A 386 -6.61 -2.18 -24.77
CA VAL A 386 -6.26 -3.50 -25.30
C VAL A 386 -6.77 -3.63 -26.74
N GLU A 387 -5.92 -4.05 -27.67
CA GLU A 387 -6.25 -4.04 -29.11
C GLU A 387 -6.61 -5.41 -29.67
N TRP A 388 -6.04 -6.48 -29.07
CA TRP A 388 -6.28 -7.86 -29.52
C TRP A 388 -6.33 -8.84 -28.34
N ASP A 389 -6.72 -10.08 -28.63
CA ASP A 389 -6.92 -11.11 -27.64
C ASP A 389 -5.63 -11.50 -26.91
N TRP A 390 -5.76 -12.07 -25.73
CA TRP A 390 -4.64 -12.44 -24.87
C TRP A 390 -3.92 -13.67 -25.44
N CYS A 391 -2.69 -13.51 -25.88
CA CYS A 391 -1.80 -14.59 -26.25
C CYS A 391 -1.33 -15.33 -25.00
N ILE A 392 -1.71 -16.62 -24.88
CA ILE A 392 -1.46 -17.44 -23.68
C ILE A 392 -0.40 -18.52 -23.86
N SER A 393 0.15 -18.72 -25.05
CA SER A 393 1.22 -19.69 -25.28
C SER A 393 2.60 -19.06 -25.18
N ARG A 394 3.53 -19.79 -24.57
CA ARG A 394 4.93 -19.40 -24.38
C ARG A 394 5.87 -20.50 -24.85
N GLN A 395 6.92 -20.14 -25.58
CA GLN A 395 7.96 -21.05 -26.07
C GLN A 395 9.02 -21.26 -25.01
N ARG A 396 8.57 -21.69 -23.81
CA ARG A 396 9.40 -21.90 -22.63
C ARG A 396 9.20 -23.31 -22.08
N VAL A 397 9.84 -23.61 -20.95
CA VAL A 397 9.86 -24.97 -20.39
C VAL A 397 9.17 -25.04 -19.03
N PHE A 398 9.41 -24.02 -18.17
CA PHE A 398 8.95 -24.01 -16.79
C PHE A 398 7.64 -23.22 -16.65
N ALA A 399 6.56 -23.86 -17.06
CA ALA A 399 5.19 -23.38 -16.84
C ALA A 399 4.21 -24.54 -16.99
N THR A 400 2.91 -24.29 -16.77
CA THR A 400 1.85 -25.29 -16.94
C THR A 400 1.77 -25.73 -18.40
N PRO A 401 1.93 -27.03 -18.72
CA PRO A 401 1.84 -27.54 -20.08
C PRO A 401 0.42 -27.34 -20.66
N ILE A 402 0.35 -27.00 -21.95
CA ILE A 402 -0.91 -26.92 -22.68
C ILE A 402 -1.34 -28.36 -23.02
N PRO A 403 -2.48 -28.85 -22.52
CA PRO A 403 -2.86 -30.27 -22.60
C PRO A 403 -3.44 -30.63 -23.97
N VAL A 404 -2.63 -30.52 -25.03
CA VAL A 404 -3.05 -30.65 -26.43
C VAL A 404 -2.07 -31.48 -27.28
N TRP A 405 -2.61 -32.18 -28.26
CA TRP A 405 -1.85 -32.84 -29.32
C TRP A 405 -2.43 -32.52 -30.71
N TYR A 406 -1.63 -32.72 -31.74
CA TYR A 406 -2.01 -32.57 -33.15
C TYR A 406 -1.95 -33.93 -33.83
N CYS A 407 -3.03 -34.31 -34.47
CA CYS A 407 -3.07 -35.56 -35.19
C CYS A 407 -2.20 -35.50 -36.46
N ASP A 408 -1.18 -36.35 -36.59
CA ASP A 408 -0.30 -36.39 -37.75
C ASP A 408 -1.02 -36.82 -39.04
N GLY A 409 -2.16 -37.54 -38.91
CA GLY A 409 -2.91 -38.00 -40.08
C GLY A 409 -3.84 -36.95 -40.68
N CYS A 410 -4.42 -36.05 -39.89
CA CYS A 410 -5.42 -35.08 -40.37
C CYS A 410 -5.25 -33.66 -39.90
N GLY A 411 -4.21 -33.39 -39.08
CA GLY A 411 -3.95 -32.06 -38.54
C GLY A 411 -4.92 -31.59 -37.45
N LYS A 412 -5.95 -32.37 -37.09
CA LYS A 412 -6.92 -31.98 -36.05
C LYS A 412 -6.24 -31.81 -34.69
N VAL A 413 -6.69 -30.78 -33.96
CA VAL A 413 -6.33 -30.54 -32.57
C VAL A 413 -7.07 -31.52 -31.68
N LEU A 414 -6.35 -32.24 -30.81
CA LEU A 414 -6.92 -33.09 -29.78
C LEU A 414 -6.62 -32.46 -28.41
N VAL A 415 -7.63 -31.93 -27.76
CA VAL A 415 -7.55 -31.41 -26.39
C VAL A 415 -7.79 -32.54 -25.41
N ALA A 416 -7.05 -32.60 -24.33
CA ALA A 416 -7.19 -33.59 -23.26
C ALA A 416 -8.58 -33.53 -22.62
N GLU A 417 -9.13 -34.71 -22.28
CA GLU A 417 -10.32 -34.76 -21.45
C GLU A 417 -9.98 -34.45 -20.00
N GLU A 418 -10.86 -33.80 -19.25
CA GLU A 418 -10.60 -33.40 -17.86
C GLU A 418 -10.13 -34.55 -16.95
N ARG A 419 -10.64 -35.76 -17.17
CA ARG A 419 -10.27 -36.96 -16.40
C ARG A 419 -8.82 -37.44 -16.66
N TRP A 420 -8.14 -36.87 -17.66
CA TRP A 420 -6.73 -37.23 -17.96
C TRP A 420 -5.77 -36.34 -17.21
N LEU A 421 -6.25 -35.18 -16.77
CA LEU A 421 -5.43 -34.15 -16.10
C LEU A 421 -5.03 -34.56 -14.66
N PRO A 422 -3.87 -34.13 -14.14
CA PRO A 422 -2.87 -33.31 -14.84
C PRO A 422 -1.98 -34.12 -15.75
N LEU A 423 -1.50 -33.52 -16.86
CA LEU A 423 -0.59 -34.16 -17.78
C LEU A 423 0.36 -33.17 -18.47
N ASP A 424 1.47 -33.70 -19.00
CA ASP A 424 2.35 -33.01 -19.95
C ASP A 424 2.30 -33.78 -21.29
N PRO A 425 1.80 -33.17 -22.37
CA PRO A 425 1.66 -33.85 -23.66
C PRO A 425 3.00 -34.24 -24.27
N THR A 426 4.11 -33.62 -23.82
CA THR A 426 5.47 -34.01 -24.28
C THR A 426 5.98 -35.29 -23.60
N GLU A 427 5.37 -35.70 -22.51
CA GLU A 427 5.71 -36.89 -21.70
C GLU A 427 4.66 -38.01 -21.84
N GLU A 428 3.41 -37.66 -22.17
CA GLU A 428 2.27 -38.60 -22.23
C GLU A 428 1.57 -38.56 -23.59
N ALA A 429 1.29 -39.72 -24.17
CA ALA A 429 0.48 -39.81 -25.39
C ALA A 429 -1.03 -39.68 -25.09
N PRO A 430 -1.84 -39.27 -26.06
CA PRO A 430 -3.30 -39.25 -25.88
C PRO A 430 -3.86 -40.65 -25.57
N ARG A 431 -4.89 -40.72 -24.74
CA ARG A 431 -5.49 -41.98 -24.28
C ARG A 431 -6.58 -42.52 -25.25
N ARG A 432 -6.71 -41.93 -26.42
CA ARG A 432 -7.59 -42.40 -27.52
C ARG A 432 -7.03 -42.03 -28.89
N PRO A 433 -7.37 -42.78 -29.94
CA PRO A 433 -7.03 -42.40 -31.30
C PRO A 433 -7.83 -41.16 -31.76
N CYS A 434 -7.34 -40.53 -32.82
CA CYS A 434 -8.05 -39.48 -33.52
C CYS A 434 -9.31 -40.03 -34.22
N GLU A 435 -10.30 -39.17 -34.42
CA GLU A 435 -11.52 -39.51 -35.18
C GLU A 435 -11.24 -40.01 -36.61
N CYS A 436 -10.07 -39.62 -37.20
CA CYS A 436 -9.62 -40.11 -38.48
C CYS A 436 -9.00 -41.54 -38.44
N GLY A 437 -8.93 -42.15 -37.24
CA GLY A 437 -8.31 -43.46 -37.01
C GLY A 437 -6.80 -43.43 -36.72
N SER A 438 -6.13 -42.33 -36.87
CA SER A 438 -4.69 -42.23 -36.57
C SER A 438 -4.42 -42.30 -35.07
N SER A 439 -3.32 -43.01 -34.69
CA SER A 439 -2.78 -43.04 -33.34
C SER A 439 -1.42 -42.31 -33.23
N SER A 440 -1.01 -41.63 -34.30
CA SER A 440 0.21 -40.83 -34.34
C SER A 440 -0.16 -39.37 -34.09
N PHE A 441 0.53 -38.73 -33.11
CA PHE A 441 0.27 -37.37 -32.67
C PHE A 441 1.55 -36.64 -32.37
N THR A 442 1.62 -35.38 -32.75
CA THR A 442 2.64 -34.43 -32.33
C THR A 442 2.13 -33.68 -31.10
N PRO A 443 2.89 -33.66 -29.96
CA PRO A 443 2.47 -32.92 -28.76
C PRO A 443 2.57 -31.40 -28.95
N GLU A 444 1.78 -30.64 -28.22
CA GLU A 444 2.05 -29.23 -28.05
C GLU A 444 3.28 -29.04 -27.15
N TYR A 445 4.29 -28.29 -27.64
CA TYR A 445 5.52 -28.00 -26.92
C TYR A 445 5.46 -26.70 -26.13
N ASP A 446 4.55 -25.81 -26.51
CA ASP A 446 4.34 -24.54 -25.82
C ASP A 446 3.69 -24.78 -24.46
N VAL A 447 4.00 -23.90 -23.53
CA VAL A 447 3.41 -23.89 -22.19
C VAL A 447 2.52 -22.66 -22.01
N LEU A 448 1.68 -22.67 -20.99
CA LEU A 448 0.82 -21.53 -20.70
C LEU A 448 1.60 -20.34 -20.13
N ASP A 449 1.11 -19.15 -20.40
CA ASP A 449 1.47 -17.93 -19.71
C ASP A 449 1.26 -18.09 -18.19
N THR A 450 2.20 -17.64 -17.37
CA THR A 450 2.10 -17.70 -15.91
C THR A 450 0.83 -17.03 -15.36
N TRP A 451 0.32 -16.00 -16.04
CA TRP A 451 -0.94 -15.37 -15.66
C TRP A 451 -2.16 -16.29 -15.81
N MET A 452 -2.06 -17.38 -16.59
CA MET A 452 -3.09 -18.43 -16.63
C MET A 452 -3.18 -19.19 -15.31
N ASP A 453 -2.05 -19.33 -14.59
CA ASP A 453 -2.01 -19.96 -13.28
C ASP A 453 -2.56 -19.00 -12.21
N SER A 454 -1.97 -17.82 -12.07
CA SER A 454 -2.31 -16.90 -10.98
C SER A 454 -3.69 -16.24 -11.13
N SER A 455 -4.24 -16.10 -12.34
CA SER A 455 -5.55 -15.48 -12.56
C SER A 455 -6.76 -16.31 -12.10
N ILE A 456 -6.56 -17.57 -11.68
CA ILE A 456 -7.60 -18.40 -11.04
C ILE A 456 -7.45 -18.44 -9.52
N SER A 457 -6.62 -17.60 -8.92
CA SER A 457 -6.36 -17.60 -7.47
C SER A 457 -7.62 -17.41 -6.64
N ALA A 458 -8.54 -16.53 -7.04
CA ALA A 458 -9.82 -16.32 -6.37
C ALA A 458 -10.71 -17.57 -6.40
N LEU A 459 -10.80 -18.22 -7.56
CA LEU A 459 -11.51 -19.49 -7.72
C LEU A 459 -10.87 -20.60 -6.88
N ASN A 460 -9.53 -20.68 -6.88
CA ASN A 460 -8.78 -21.62 -6.04
C ASN A 460 -9.04 -21.37 -4.55
N ALA A 461 -9.02 -20.10 -4.11
CA ALA A 461 -9.29 -19.74 -2.73
C ALA A 461 -10.71 -20.12 -2.30
N ALA A 462 -11.68 -20.01 -3.21
CA ALA A 462 -13.05 -20.47 -2.99
C ALA A 462 -13.23 -22.00 -3.04
N GLY A 463 -12.22 -22.74 -3.53
CA GLY A 463 -12.24 -24.22 -3.60
C GLY A 463 -12.61 -24.80 -4.96
N TRP A 464 -12.69 -23.97 -6.03
CA TRP A 464 -12.91 -24.45 -7.40
C TRP A 464 -11.83 -25.49 -7.79
N PRO A 465 -12.11 -26.55 -8.52
CA PRO A 465 -13.38 -26.89 -9.19
C PRO A 465 -14.37 -27.76 -8.40
N ASP A 466 -14.24 -27.87 -7.07
CA ASP A 466 -15.27 -28.54 -6.25
C ASP A 466 -16.60 -27.78 -6.38
N ALA A 467 -17.71 -28.47 -6.59
CA ALA A 467 -19.03 -27.84 -6.76
C ALA A 467 -19.47 -26.95 -5.58
N LYS A 468 -18.89 -27.17 -4.38
CA LYS A 468 -19.16 -26.34 -3.20
C LYS A 468 -18.56 -24.95 -3.27
N TYR A 469 -17.67 -24.67 -4.23
CA TYR A 469 -17.02 -23.34 -4.34
C TYR A 469 -18.04 -22.20 -4.47
N VAL A 470 -19.18 -22.45 -5.12
CA VAL A 470 -20.25 -21.44 -5.28
C VAL A 470 -20.72 -20.82 -3.97
N GLN A 471 -20.54 -21.51 -2.83
CA GLN A 471 -20.88 -21.01 -1.50
C GLN A 471 -19.81 -20.07 -0.91
N GLN A 472 -18.66 -19.99 -1.55
CA GLN A 472 -17.47 -19.24 -1.11
C GLN A 472 -16.99 -18.23 -2.17
N PHE A 473 -17.67 -18.15 -3.31
CA PHE A 473 -17.35 -17.28 -4.43
C PHE A 473 -18.52 -16.34 -4.75
N PRO A 474 -18.26 -15.04 -4.99
CA PRO A 474 -16.97 -14.37 -4.99
C PRO A 474 -16.31 -14.30 -3.61
N THR A 475 -14.96 -14.21 -3.56
CA THR A 475 -14.25 -14.04 -2.29
C THR A 475 -14.43 -12.61 -1.77
N GLN A 476 -14.20 -12.38 -0.46
CA GLN A 476 -14.55 -11.10 0.16
C GLN A 476 -13.54 -10.01 -0.13
N LEU A 477 -12.26 -10.36 -0.30
CA LEU A 477 -11.20 -9.34 -0.39
C LEU A 477 -10.06 -9.73 -1.31
N ARG A 478 -9.60 -8.76 -2.10
CA ARG A 478 -8.40 -8.80 -2.90
C ARG A 478 -7.50 -7.61 -2.57
N PRO A 479 -6.45 -7.74 -1.75
CA PRO A 479 -5.42 -6.73 -1.59
C PRO A 479 -4.33 -6.90 -2.65
N GLN A 480 -3.90 -5.80 -3.27
CA GLN A 480 -2.85 -5.83 -4.30
C GLN A 480 -2.17 -4.47 -4.50
N GLY A 481 -0.98 -4.47 -5.13
CA GLY A 481 -0.35 -3.27 -5.64
C GLY A 481 -1.05 -2.72 -6.89
N HIS A 482 -0.87 -1.43 -7.15
CA HIS A 482 -1.45 -0.78 -8.32
C HIS A 482 -0.81 -1.24 -9.66
N ASP A 483 0.42 -1.75 -9.61
CA ASP A 483 1.20 -2.22 -10.75
C ASP A 483 0.64 -3.48 -11.40
N ILE A 484 -0.10 -4.30 -10.65
CA ILE A 484 -0.72 -5.53 -11.14
C ILE A 484 -2.21 -5.42 -11.49
N ILE A 485 -2.75 -4.18 -11.59
CA ILE A 485 -4.14 -3.96 -12.06
C ILE A 485 -4.29 -4.40 -13.52
N ARG A 486 -3.32 -4.06 -14.37
CA ARG A 486 -3.32 -4.37 -15.82
C ARG A 486 -3.02 -5.83 -16.13
N THR A 487 -2.53 -6.59 -15.18
CA THR A 487 -2.19 -8.00 -15.31
C THR A 487 -3.14 -8.85 -14.46
N TRP A 488 -2.78 -9.13 -13.23
CA TRP A 488 -3.51 -10.06 -12.38
C TRP A 488 -4.99 -9.69 -12.20
N ALA A 489 -5.33 -8.43 -11.84
CA ALA A 489 -6.73 -8.06 -11.65
C ALA A 489 -7.52 -8.19 -12.96
N PHE A 490 -6.98 -7.70 -14.08
CA PHE A 490 -7.61 -7.79 -15.39
C PHE A 490 -7.88 -9.24 -15.81
N TYR A 491 -6.84 -10.09 -15.75
CA TYR A 491 -7.00 -11.50 -16.14
C TYR A 491 -7.87 -12.30 -15.17
N SER A 492 -7.83 -11.99 -13.86
CA SER A 492 -8.71 -12.65 -12.89
C SER A 492 -10.18 -12.32 -13.12
N ILE A 493 -10.51 -11.08 -13.45
CA ILE A 493 -11.90 -10.68 -13.78
C ILE A 493 -12.35 -11.38 -15.06
N LEU A 494 -11.53 -11.38 -16.11
CA LEU A 494 -11.80 -12.10 -17.36
C LEU A 494 -12.08 -13.59 -17.11
N ARG A 495 -11.18 -14.25 -16.35
CA ARG A 495 -11.24 -15.68 -16.09
C ARG A 495 -12.42 -16.05 -15.19
N SER A 496 -12.74 -15.24 -14.21
CA SER A 496 -13.88 -15.46 -13.31
C SER A 496 -15.21 -15.29 -14.04
N ASP A 497 -15.30 -14.31 -14.93
CA ASP A 497 -16.48 -14.19 -15.81
C ASP A 497 -16.62 -15.42 -16.72
N ALA A 498 -15.54 -15.86 -17.37
CA ALA A 498 -15.53 -17.01 -18.27
C ALA A 498 -15.87 -18.33 -17.58
N LEU A 499 -15.35 -18.58 -16.37
CA LEU A 499 -15.46 -19.88 -15.68
C LEU A 499 -16.64 -19.97 -14.71
N ALA A 500 -17.07 -18.85 -14.16
CA ALA A 500 -18.08 -18.79 -13.11
C ALA A 500 -19.22 -17.79 -13.39
N GLY A 501 -19.16 -16.99 -14.45
CA GLY A 501 -20.15 -15.97 -14.77
C GLY A 501 -20.32 -14.90 -13.71
N SER A 502 -19.28 -14.63 -12.90
CA SER A 502 -19.33 -13.74 -11.73
C SER A 502 -18.05 -12.91 -11.59
N LYS A 503 -18.15 -11.84 -10.78
CA LYS A 503 -16.97 -11.10 -10.30
C LYS A 503 -16.10 -12.00 -9.40
N PRO A 504 -14.77 -11.83 -9.37
CA PRO A 504 -13.89 -12.65 -8.52
C PRO A 504 -13.94 -12.28 -7.03
N TRP A 505 -14.18 -11.01 -6.71
CA TRP A 505 -14.12 -10.46 -5.36
C TRP A 505 -15.25 -9.47 -5.10
N GLU A 506 -15.59 -9.33 -3.82
CA GLU A 506 -16.48 -8.24 -3.38
C GLU A 506 -15.72 -6.91 -3.37
N ARG A 507 -14.47 -6.91 -2.86
CA ARG A 507 -13.66 -5.71 -2.67
C ARG A 507 -12.23 -5.90 -3.16
N VAL A 508 -11.65 -4.84 -3.70
CA VAL A 508 -10.22 -4.75 -4.06
C VAL A 508 -9.59 -3.57 -3.33
N ILE A 509 -8.57 -3.86 -2.52
CA ILE A 509 -7.74 -2.82 -1.91
C ILE A 509 -6.47 -2.69 -2.74
N VAL A 510 -6.19 -1.47 -3.19
CA VAL A 510 -5.01 -1.17 -3.99
C VAL A 510 -4.06 -0.30 -3.17
N ASN A 511 -2.90 -0.84 -2.80
CA ASN A 511 -1.85 -0.09 -2.14
C ASN A 511 -0.95 0.65 -3.14
N GLY A 512 -0.33 1.74 -2.66
CA GLY A 512 0.74 2.43 -3.37
C GLY A 512 2.07 1.66 -3.31
N MET A 513 3.12 2.30 -3.78
CA MET A 513 4.48 1.74 -3.77
C MET A 513 5.25 2.17 -2.52
N VAL A 514 6.28 1.40 -2.18
CA VAL A 514 7.27 1.85 -1.21
C VAL A 514 8.40 2.57 -1.96
N LEU A 515 8.65 3.81 -1.54
CA LEU A 515 9.72 4.65 -2.06
C LEU A 515 10.93 4.60 -1.11
N GLY A 516 12.12 4.76 -1.66
CA GLY A 516 13.35 4.91 -0.88
C GLY A 516 13.40 6.23 -0.10
N GLU A 517 14.45 6.44 0.68
CA GLU A 517 14.70 7.72 1.37
C GLU A 517 14.86 8.90 0.39
N ASP A 518 15.29 8.60 -0.84
CA ASP A 518 15.44 9.53 -1.96
C ASP A 518 14.13 9.84 -2.67
N ASN A 519 13.01 9.34 -2.17
CA ASN A 519 11.67 9.46 -2.76
C ASN A 519 11.55 8.81 -4.16
N GLN A 520 12.46 7.89 -4.51
CA GLN A 520 12.41 7.13 -5.74
C GLN A 520 11.89 5.71 -5.50
N LYS A 521 11.28 5.11 -6.53
CA LYS A 521 10.83 3.71 -6.47
C LYS A 521 12.02 2.80 -6.15
N MET A 522 11.86 1.93 -5.16
CA MET A 522 12.85 0.90 -4.86
C MET A 522 13.00 -0.07 -6.02
N SER A 523 14.21 -0.22 -6.53
CA SER A 523 14.52 -1.18 -7.60
C SER A 523 15.91 -1.77 -7.46
N LYS A 524 16.10 -2.99 -8.01
CA LYS A 524 17.42 -3.65 -8.03
C LYS A 524 18.45 -2.86 -8.86
N SER A 525 18.01 -2.17 -9.90
CA SER A 525 18.87 -1.37 -10.77
C SER A 525 19.40 -0.11 -10.09
N LEU A 526 18.64 0.47 -9.16
CA LEU A 526 19.05 1.63 -8.37
C LEU A 526 19.82 1.24 -7.11
N GLY A 527 19.84 -0.06 -6.73
CA GLY A 527 20.51 -0.53 -5.52
C GLY A 527 19.93 -0.03 -4.20
N ASN A 528 18.69 0.50 -4.22
CA ASN A 528 18.01 1.11 -3.07
C ASN A 528 16.97 0.18 -2.42
N ILE A 529 17.02 -1.12 -2.69
CA ILE A 529 16.14 -2.11 -2.06
C ILE A 529 16.56 -2.33 -0.62
N ILE A 530 15.60 -2.22 0.30
CA ILE A 530 15.80 -2.44 1.73
C ILE A 530 15.17 -3.79 2.10
N ALA A 531 15.98 -4.65 2.73
CA ALA A 531 15.55 -5.94 3.25
C ALA A 531 14.82 -5.74 4.60
N PRO A 532 13.63 -6.30 4.79
CA PRO A 532 12.88 -6.20 6.05
C PRO A 532 13.68 -6.69 7.26
N GLU A 533 14.49 -7.74 7.10
CA GLU A 533 15.25 -8.37 8.17
C GLU A 533 16.18 -7.39 8.88
N SER A 534 16.90 -6.52 8.15
CA SER A 534 17.79 -5.53 8.73
C SER A 534 17.03 -4.46 9.51
N VAL A 535 15.82 -4.10 9.03
CA VAL A 535 14.97 -3.13 9.70
C VAL A 535 14.34 -3.72 10.96
N ILE A 536 13.92 -4.99 10.90
CA ILE A 536 13.39 -5.75 12.05
C ILE A 536 14.46 -5.88 13.14
N GLU A 537 15.69 -6.24 12.77
CA GLU A 537 16.79 -6.37 13.72
C GLU A 537 17.04 -5.08 14.50
N GLN A 538 16.95 -3.94 13.83
CA GLN A 538 17.23 -2.63 14.43
C GLN A 538 16.07 -2.05 15.23
N TYR A 539 14.82 -2.16 14.73
CA TYR A 539 13.65 -1.45 15.27
C TYR A 539 12.57 -2.36 15.84
N GLY A 540 12.62 -3.64 15.53
CA GLY A 540 11.56 -4.63 15.84
C GLY A 540 10.46 -4.70 14.80
N THR A 541 9.82 -5.87 14.72
CA THR A 541 8.71 -6.15 13.79
C THR A 541 7.53 -5.20 14.00
N ASP A 542 7.13 -4.98 15.25
CA ASP A 542 5.97 -4.13 15.55
C ASP A 542 6.22 -2.65 15.21
N ALA A 543 7.47 -2.20 15.16
CA ALA A 543 7.80 -0.87 14.66
C ALA A 543 7.71 -0.79 13.13
N VAL A 544 8.15 -1.83 12.41
CA VAL A 544 8.00 -1.94 10.94
C VAL A 544 6.52 -1.96 10.56
N ARG A 545 5.70 -2.72 11.27
CA ARG A 545 4.26 -2.81 11.04
C ARG A 545 3.56 -1.48 11.33
N GLN A 546 3.94 -0.76 12.39
CA GLN A 546 3.41 0.59 12.63
C GLN A 546 3.80 1.55 11.50
N TRP A 547 5.06 1.51 11.02
CA TRP A 547 5.49 2.31 9.87
C TRP A 547 4.61 2.02 8.64
N ALA A 548 4.34 0.75 8.34
CA ALA A 548 3.47 0.37 7.23
C ALA A 548 2.05 0.94 7.37
N ALA A 549 1.50 1.02 8.60
CA ALA A 549 0.17 1.57 8.84
C ALA A 549 0.13 3.10 8.71
N ILE A 550 1.10 3.83 9.31
CA ILE A 550 1.05 5.29 9.43
C ILE A 550 1.71 6.05 8.27
N GLY A 551 2.46 5.36 7.43
CA GLY A 551 3.25 5.97 6.35
C GLY A 551 2.42 6.62 5.24
N GLY A 552 1.12 6.30 5.15
CA GLY A 552 0.18 6.88 4.20
C GLY A 552 -1.17 6.18 4.24
N SER A 553 -2.19 6.83 3.67
CA SER A 553 -3.51 6.20 3.46
C SER A 553 -3.43 5.13 2.37
N VAL A 554 -4.35 4.18 2.39
CA VAL A 554 -4.47 3.15 1.33
C VAL A 554 -4.55 3.81 -0.05
N GLY A 555 -3.70 3.36 -0.98
CA GLY A 555 -3.58 3.92 -2.33
C GLY A 555 -2.47 4.96 -2.51
N SER A 556 -1.94 5.50 -1.42
CA SER A 556 -0.81 6.43 -1.46
C SER A 556 0.52 5.69 -1.43
N ASP A 557 1.54 6.26 -2.07
CA ASP A 557 2.91 5.77 -1.94
C ASP A 557 3.44 6.03 -0.52
N VAL A 558 4.20 5.09 0.01
CA VAL A 558 4.76 5.13 1.37
C VAL A 558 6.27 5.29 1.28
N GLN A 559 6.79 6.39 1.82
CA GLN A 559 8.23 6.60 1.88
C GLN A 559 8.86 5.81 3.03
N TYR A 560 9.95 5.10 2.76
CA TYR A 560 10.79 4.54 3.82
C TYR A 560 11.47 5.67 4.59
N ASN A 561 11.31 5.65 5.92
CA ASN A 561 11.72 6.76 6.76
C ASN A 561 12.10 6.24 8.15
N THR A 562 13.37 6.42 8.49
CA THR A 562 13.93 5.99 9.80
C THR A 562 13.38 6.78 10.98
N LYS A 563 12.87 8.02 10.76
CA LYS A 563 12.24 8.82 11.81
C LYS A 563 10.93 8.20 12.29
N ASP A 564 10.11 7.69 11.35
CA ASP A 564 8.82 7.04 11.66
C ASP A 564 9.04 5.71 12.38
N LEU A 565 10.05 4.94 11.99
CA LEU A 565 10.45 3.71 12.69
C LEU A 565 10.91 4.01 14.13
N THR A 566 11.76 5.04 14.32
CA THR A 566 12.20 5.50 15.63
C THR A 566 11.02 5.98 16.49
N ALA A 567 10.10 6.74 15.92
CA ALA A 567 8.89 7.21 16.62
C ALA A 567 8.00 6.03 17.04
N SER A 568 7.89 5.00 16.19
CA SER A 568 7.14 3.77 16.48
C SER A 568 7.75 2.98 17.63
N SER A 569 9.08 2.80 17.65
CA SER A 569 9.78 2.15 18.78
C SER A 569 9.64 2.95 20.09
N ARG A 570 9.70 4.29 20.02
CA ARG A 570 9.48 5.16 21.20
C ARG A 570 8.06 5.04 21.74
N PHE A 571 7.08 4.91 20.88
CA PHE A 571 5.69 4.67 21.29
C PHE A 571 5.56 3.37 22.08
N LEU A 572 6.11 2.26 21.57
CA LEU A 572 6.10 0.97 22.27
C LEU A 572 6.81 1.07 23.62
N THR A 573 7.97 1.74 23.68
CA THR A 573 8.69 1.96 24.93
C THR A 573 7.89 2.82 25.93
N LYS A 574 7.17 3.85 25.47
CA LYS A 574 6.29 4.67 26.33
C LYS A 574 5.17 3.81 26.91
N LEU A 575 4.47 3.07 26.06
CA LEU A 575 3.36 2.20 26.51
C LEU A 575 3.87 1.09 27.44
N TRP A 576 5.05 0.51 27.18
CA TRP A 576 5.67 -0.43 28.09
C TRP A 576 5.88 0.12 29.49
N ASN A 577 6.33 1.37 29.61
CA ASN A 577 6.53 2.02 30.90
C ASN A 577 5.20 2.30 31.63
N VAL A 578 4.18 2.75 30.89
CA VAL A 578 2.82 2.92 31.43
C VAL A 578 2.29 1.58 31.93
N PHE A 579 2.44 0.54 31.14
CA PHE A 579 2.03 -0.81 31.47
C PHE A 579 2.75 -1.36 32.72
N ARG A 580 4.06 -1.21 32.78
CA ARG A 580 4.84 -1.58 33.98
C ARG A 580 4.34 -0.89 35.27
N PHE A 581 4.08 0.42 35.15
CA PHE A 581 3.53 1.16 36.28
C PHE A 581 2.16 0.60 36.68
N ALA A 582 1.27 0.41 35.72
CA ALA A 582 -0.06 -0.12 35.95
C ALA A 582 -0.02 -1.50 36.65
N MET A 583 0.85 -2.39 36.20
CA MET A 583 0.97 -3.75 36.75
C MET A 583 1.46 -3.78 38.20
N LEU A 584 2.09 -2.73 38.74
CA LEU A 584 2.37 -2.62 40.17
C LEU A 584 1.09 -2.55 41.00
N HIS A 585 0.01 -2.07 40.39
CA HIS A 585 -1.28 -1.85 41.04
C HIS A 585 -2.35 -2.90 40.67
N LEU A 586 -2.15 -3.67 39.57
CA LEU A 586 -3.10 -4.64 39.02
C LEU A 586 -2.82 -6.10 39.42
N THR A 587 -1.81 -6.39 40.32
CA THR A 587 -1.27 -7.72 40.57
C THR A 587 -2.18 -8.68 41.35
N GLU A 588 -3.34 -8.28 41.84
CA GLU A 588 -4.26 -9.16 42.62
C GLU A 588 -5.72 -8.95 42.22
N GLY A 589 -6.32 -9.92 41.53
CA GLY A 589 -7.76 -10.14 41.46
C GLY A 589 -8.62 -8.93 41.09
N VAL A 590 -8.13 -8.06 40.17
CA VAL A 590 -8.91 -6.93 39.66
C VAL A 590 -10.03 -7.50 38.81
N GLN A 591 -11.24 -7.50 39.33
CA GLN A 591 -12.44 -7.80 38.54
C GLN A 591 -12.84 -6.54 37.79
N PRO A 592 -13.27 -6.64 36.53
CA PRO A 592 -13.86 -5.50 35.83
C PRO A 592 -15.05 -5.03 36.70
N VAL A 593 -15.01 -3.76 37.15
CA VAL A 593 -16.14 -3.18 37.87
C VAL A 593 -17.21 -2.88 36.82
N THR A 594 -18.23 -3.74 36.81
CA THR A 594 -19.40 -3.54 35.93
C THR A 594 -20.42 -2.56 36.52
N TYR A 595 -20.26 -2.17 37.80
CA TYR A 595 -21.22 -1.30 38.52
C TYR A 595 -20.51 -0.23 39.37
N GLY A 596 -20.93 0.99 39.24
CA GLY A 596 -20.71 2.02 40.29
C GLY A 596 -19.50 2.94 40.09
N LEU A 597 -19.08 3.28 38.87
CA LEU A 597 -18.12 4.39 38.66
C LEU A 597 -18.78 5.72 39.05
N GLN A 598 -18.23 6.41 40.03
CA GLN A 598 -18.73 7.69 40.55
C GLN A 598 -17.74 8.83 40.35
N ASN A 599 -16.46 8.55 40.25
CA ASN A 599 -15.46 9.61 40.13
C ASN A 599 -15.34 10.13 38.68
N PRO A 600 -15.30 11.47 38.50
CA PRO A 600 -15.23 12.09 37.17
C PRO A 600 -14.06 11.65 36.29
N SER A 601 -12.88 11.38 36.90
CA SER A 601 -11.68 10.94 36.13
C SER A 601 -11.86 9.60 35.47
N GLU A 602 -12.50 8.61 36.16
CA GLU A 602 -12.80 7.29 35.57
C GLU A 602 -13.90 7.40 34.52
N ILE A 603 -14.95 8.14 34.80
CA ILE A 603 -16.06 8.36 33.85
C ILE A 603 -15.54 9.02 32.58
N TRP A 604 -14.73 10.06 32.72
CA TRP A 604 -14.06 10.72 31.60
C TRP A 604 -13.19 9.75 30.77
N LEU A 605 -12.36 8.93 31.43
CA LEU A 605 -11.53 7.94 30.74
C LEU A 605 -12.38 6.98 29.93
N ILE A 606 -13.46 6.45 30.52
CA ILE A 606 -14.31 5.45 29.89
C ILE A 606 -15.07 6.04 28.70
N TYR A 607 -15.58 7.27 28.78
CA TYR A 607 -16.18 7.95 27.63
C TYR A 607 -15.17 8.08 26.47
N ASN A 608 -13.95 8.55 26.76
CA ASN A 608 -12.91 8.65 25.74
C ASN A 608 -12.49 7.27 25.18
N LEU A 609 -12.57 6.21 25.99
CA LEU A 609 -12.27 4.85 25.56
C LEU A 609 -13.37 4.28 24.64
N VAL A 610 -14.65 4.60 24.93
CA VAL A 610 -15.77 4.24 24.05
C VAL A 610 -15.63 4.96 22.70
N ASP A 611 -15.43 6.29 22.74
CA ASP A 611 -15.22 7.10 21.55
C ASP A 611 -14.03 6.54 20.70
N LEU A 612 -12.93 6.12 21.36
CA LEU A 612 -11.77 5.49 20.69
C LEU A 612 -12.17 4.18 20.02
N VAL A 613 -12.87 3.28 20.71
CA VAL A 613 -13.27 1.97 20.16
C VAL A 613 -14.17 2.15 18.94
N GLU A 614 -15.14 3.07 19.01
CA GLU A 614 -16.03 3.37 17.88
C GLU A 614 -15.27 3.94 16.69
N SER A 615 -14.41 4.93 16.92
CA SER A 615 -13.64 5.58 15.87
C SER A 615 -12.64 4.62 15.22
N VAL A 616 -11.87 3.86 16.00
CA VAL A 616 -10.92 2.86 15.50
C VAL A 616 -11.66 1.76 14.74
N THR A 617 -12.82 1.30 15.22
CA THR A 617 -13.63 0.30 14.52
C THR A 617 -14.11 0.83 13.17
N SER A 618 -14.62 2.06 13.13
CA SER A 618 -15.01 2.72 11.89
C SER A 618 -13.85 2.86 10.90
N SER A 619 -12.67 3.24 11.40
CA SER A 619 -11.47 3.39 10.57
C SER A 619 -10.99 2.03 10.02
N MET A 620 -11.03 0.96 10.83
CA MET A 620 -10.71 -0.40 10.39
C MET A 620 -11.71 -0.93 9.34
N ASP A 621 -12.99 -0.66 9.49
CA ASP A 621 -14.02 -1.08 8.52
C ASP A 621 -13.90 -0.34 7.18
N ARG A 622 -13.33 0.87 7.17
CA ARG A 622 -13.01 1.66 5.96
C ARG A 622 -11.59 1.45 5.45
N PHE A 623 -10.80 0.58 6.08
CA PHE A 623 -9.39 0.34 5.76
C PHE A 623 -8.48 1.58 5.92
N ALA A 624 -8.87 2.51 6.78
CA ALA A 624 -8.09 3.69 7.13
C ALA A 624 -7.12 3.37 8.29
N PHE A 625 -6.12 2.52 8.01
CA PHE A 625 -5.19 1.99 9.03
C PHE A 625 -4.37 3.07 9.71
N ASP A 626 -4.01 4.11 8.96
CA ASP A 626 -3.25 5.24 9.47
C ASP A 626 -4.08 6.06 10.47
N GLU A 627 -5.36 6.30 10.21
CA GLU A 627 -6.27 6.96 11.14
C GLU A 627 -6.42 6.12 12.41
N ALA A 628 -6.76 4.83 12.28
CA ALA A 628 -6.93 3.92 13.39
C ALA A 628 -5.71 3.91 14.33
N LEU A 629 -4.51 3.74 13.79
CA LEU A 629 -3.31 3.66 14.62
C LEU A 629 -2.90 5.02 15.22
N LYS A 630 -3.09 6.13 14.49
CA LYS A 630 -2.85 7.48 15.02
C LYS A 630 -3.74 7.79 16.20
N GLU A 631 -5.02 7.41 16.15
CA GLU A 631 -5.97 7.60 17.24
C GLU A 631 -5.59 6.77 18.47
N ILE A 632 -5.25 5.50 18.30
CA ILE A 632 -4.77 4.65 19.40
C ILE A 632 -3.52 5.28 20.04
N ARG A 633 -2.54 5.70 19.23
CA ARG A 633 -1.30 6.32 19.72
C ARG A 633 -1.59 7.63 20.46
N SER A 634 -2.47 8.46 19.93
CA SER A 634 -2.89 9.72 20.57
C SER A 634 -3.57 9.48 21.91
N PHE A 635 -4.49 8.52 21.97
CA PHE A 635 -5.17 8.15 23.21
C PHE A 635 -4.17 7.64 24.26
N VAL A 636 -3.29 6.73 23.89
CA VAL A 636 -2.27 6.18 24.80
C VAL A 636 -1.37 7.27 25.35
N TRP A 637 -0.92 8.17 24.46
CA TRP A 637 0.04 9.20 24.84
C TRP A 637 -0.61 10.31 25.64
N ASN A 638 -1.65 10.93 25.07
CA ASN A 638 -2.25 12.14 25.63
C ASN A 638 -3.30 11.83 26.70
N THR A 639 -4.24 10.90 26.41
CA THR A 639 -5.36 10.64 27.35
C THR A 639 -4.93 9.77 28.52
N LEU A 640 -4.32 8.61 28.23
CA LEU A 640 -3.96 7.65 29.27
C LEU A 640 -2.72 8.07 30.06
N ALA A 641 -1.56 8.23 29.35
CA ALA A 641 -0.27 8.38 30.02
C ALA A 641 -0.06 9.76 30.63
N ASP A 642 -0.34 10.83 29.87
CA ASP A 642 -0.01 12.19 30.29
C ASP A 642 -1.09 12.79 31.21
N HIS A 643 -2.33 12.27 31.17
CA HIS A 643 -3.43 12.80 31.96
C HIS A 643 -4.01 11.81 32.95
N TYR A 644 -4.66 10.73 32.54
CA TYR A 644 -5.39 9.84 33.43
C TYR A 644 -4.49 9.24 34.52
N VAL A 645 -3.41 8.55 34.10
CA VAL A 645 -2.50 7.88 35.06
C VAL A 645 -1.94 8.88 36.08
N GLU A 646 -1.59 10.08 35.64
CA GLU A 646 -1.07 11.12 36.52
C GLU A 646 -2.14 11.72 37.45
N ALA A 647 -3.37 11.85 37.02
CA ALA A 647 -4.48 12.32 37.83
C ALA A 647 -4.79 11.34 38.97
N VAL A 648 -4.91 10.03 38.63
CA VAL A 648 -5.34 9.01 39.59
C VAL A 648 -4.19 8.32 40.36
N LYS A 649 -2.95 8.75 40.13
CA LYS A 649 -1.74 8.13 40.72
C LYS A 649 -1.78 7.97 42.22
N GLY A 650 -2.26 9.01 42.95
CA GLY A 650 -2.46 8.96 44.40
C GLY A 650 -3.39 7.82 44.80
N ARG A 651 -4.55 7.74 44.17
CA ARG A 651 -5.58 6.74 44.46
C ARG A 651 -5.12 5.31 44.09
N LEU A 652 -4.29 5.17 43.05
CA LEU A 652 -3.70 3.87 42.69
C LEU A 652 -2.76 3.36 43.80
N TYR A 653 -1.97 4.22 44.45
CA TYR A 653 -1.14 3.86 45.61
C TYR A 653 -1.97 3.50 46.82
N GLU A 654 -3.18 4.12 46.98
CA GLU A 654 -4.16 3.77 48.04
C GLU A 654 -4.98 2.51 47.70
N ARG A 655 -4.69 1.88 46.55
CA ARG A 655 -5.38 0.67 46.05
C ARG A 655 -6.86 0.88 45.78
N ASP A 656 -7.27 2.08 45.38
CA ASP A 656 -8.66 2.39 45.00
C ASP A 656 -9.16 1.40 43.92
N ALA A 657 -10.29 0.75 44.20
CA ALA A 657 -10.83 -0.30 43.34
C ALA A 657 -11.32 0.24 41.98
N CYS A 658 -11.92 1.44 41.97
CA CYS A 658 -12.47 2.07 40.78
C CYS A 658 -11.37 2.48 39.81
N SER A 659 -10.31 3.15 40.31
CA SER A 659 -9.14 3.55 39.47
C SER A 659 -8.41 2.35 38.89
N ARG A 660 -8.25 1.28 39.67
CA ARG A 660 -7.62 0.03 39.23
C ARG A 660 -8.44 -0.68 38.15
N ALA A 661 -9.76 -0.74 38.31
CA ALA A 661 -10.66 -1.37 37.34
C ALA A 661 -10.72 -0.58 36.02
N ALA A 662 -10.81 0.74 36.09
CA ALA A 662 -10.78 1.60 34.92
C ALA A 662 -9.44 1.51 34.15
N LEU A 663 -8.32 1.46 34.89
CA LEU A 663 -6.98 1.28 34.31
C LEU A 663 -6.84 -0.10 33.64
N TYR A 664 -7.32 -1.16 34.28
CA TYR A 664 -7.36 -2.51 33.71
C TYR A 664 -8.14 -2.52 32.39
N LEU A 665 -9.36 -1.98 32.40
CA LEU A 665 -10.22 -1.94 31.23
C LEU A 665 -9.57 -1.16 30.06
N ALA A 666 -8.95 0.00 30.37
CA ALA A 666 -8.28 0.80 29.36
C ALA A 666 -7.11 0.02 28.74
N LEU A 667 -6.29 -0.65 29.54
CA LEU A 667 -5.14 -1.41 29.04
C LEU A 667 -5.58 -2.66 28.25
N ASP A 668 -6.55 -3.43 28.72
CA ASP A 668 -7.09 -4.58 28.01
C ASP A 668 -7.67 -4.19 26.65
N THR A 669 -8.42 -3.07 26.62
CA THR A 669 -8.97 -2.51 25.38
C THR A 669 -7.90 -2.06 24.43
N ILE A 670 -6.92 -1.27 24.88
CA ILE A 670 -5.82 -0.76 24.05
C ILE A 670 -5.00 -1.89 23.46
N VAL A 671 -4.70 -2.92 24.25
CA VAL A 671 -3.94 -4.09 23.80
C VAL A 671 -4.68 -4.83 22.70
N LYS A 672 -5.99 -5.01 22.81
CA LYS A 672 -6.83 -5.60 21.77
C LYS A 672 -6.91 -4.73 20.51
N LEU A 673 -7.03 -3.40 20.63
CA LEU A 673 -7.01 -2.49 19.49
C LEU A 673 -5.66 -2.47 18.77
N LEU A 674 -4.55 -2.66 19.51
CA LEU A 674 -3.20 -2.71 18.95
C LEU A 674 -2.86 -4.07 18.32
N ALA A 675 -3.55 -5.16 18.69
CA ALA A 675 -3.22 -6.51 18.26
C ALA A 675 -3.07 -6.70 16.75
N PRO A 676 -3.89 -6.08 15.87
CA PRO A 676 -3.65 -6.12 14.42
C PRO A 676 -2.34 -5.46 13.99
N PHE A 677 -1.94 -4.38 14.62
CA PHE A 677 -0.79 -3.55 14.24
C PHE A 677 0.53 -4.02 14.87
N CYS A 678 0.48 -4.39 16.15
CA CYS A 678 1.64 -4.73 16.96
C CYS A 678 1.45 -6.10 17.62
N PRO A 679 1.48 -7.21 16.83
CA PRO A 679 1.06 -8.53 17.31
C PRO A 679 1.91 -9.07 18.45
N PHE A 680 3.23 -8.90 18.42
CA PHE A 680 4.10 -9.39 19.49
C PHE A 680 3.95 -8.61 20.79
N PHE A 681 3.92 -7.29 20.66
CA PHE A 681 3.77 -6.39 21.79
C PHE A 681 2.42 -6.58 22.48
N ALA A 682 1.36 -6.66 21.68
CA ALA A 682 0.01 -6.88 22.19
C ALA A 682 -0.12 -8.24 22.91
N GLU A 683 0.44 -9.29 22.33
CA GLU A 683 0.46 -10.63 22.94
C GLU A 683 1.20 -10.63 24.28
N GLU A 684 2.38 -9.98 24.34
CA GLU A 684 3.16 -9.90 25.59
C GLU A 684 2.38 -9.20 26.68
N LEU A 685 1.82 -8.00 26.37
CA LEU A 685 1.05 -7.27 27.37
C LEU A 685 -0.21 -8.02 27.80
N PHE A 686 -0.93 -8.62 26.84
CA PHE A 686 -2.15 -9.38 27.12
C PHE A 686 -1.90 -10.59 28.04
N SER A 687 -0.80 -11.30 27.82
CA SER A 687 -0.42 -12.45 28.65
C SER A 687 -0.13 -12.09 30.12
N HIS A 688 0.30 -10.83 30.35
CA HIS A 688 0.50 -10.33 31.71
C HIS A 688 -0.81 -9.83 32.35
N ILE A 689 -1.71 -9.20 31.57
CA ILE A 689 -3.01 -8.70 32.06
C ILE A 689 -3.96 -9.88 32.36
N ASN A 690 -3.95 -10.89 31.49
CA ASN A 690 -4.86 -12.05 31.52
C ASN A 690 -4.07 -13.37 31.62
N PRO A 691 -3.42 -13.66 32.75
CA PRO A 691 -2.60 -14.87 32.90
C PRO A 691 -3.44 -16.14 32.66
N GLY A 692 -2.97 -16.99 31.76
CA GLY A 692 -3.65 -18.27 31.44
C GLY A 692 -4.77 -18.17 30.42
N ALA A 693 -5.05 -16.96 29.88
CA ALA A 693 -5.95 -16.82 28.75
C ALA A 693 -5.28 -17.28 27.44
N ASP A 694 -6.10 -17.58 26.44
CA ASP A 694 -5.64 -17.81 25.07
C ASP A 694 -5.02 -16.53 24.48
N SER A 695 -4.37 -16.68 23.31
CA SER A 695 -3.77 -15.55 22.59
C SER A 695 -4.75 -14.38 22.36
N VAL A 696 -4.29 -13.15 22.53
CA VAL A 696 -5.09 -11.94 22.26
C VAL A 696 -5.73 -11.96 20.87
N HIS A 697 -5.07 -12.60 19.90
CA HIS A 697 -5.52 -12.72 18.52
C HIS A 697 -6.74 -13.64 18.32
N LEU A 698 -7.10 -14.42 19.35
CA LEU A 698 -8.28 -15.28 19.38
C LEU A 698 -9.43 -14.67 20.19
N HIS A 699 -9.16 -13.57 20.90
CA HIS A 699 -10.18 -12.85 21.66
C HIS A 699 -11.01 -11.94 20.77
N SER A 700 -12.23 -11.60 21.25
CA SER A 700 -13.13 -10.71 20.53
C SER A 700 -12.60 -9.28 20.47
N TRP A 701 -12.88 -8.60 19.34
CA TRP A 701 -12.69 -7.17 19.20
C TRP A 701 -13.45 -6.42 20.31
N PRO A 702 -12.84 -5.41 20.94
CA PRO A 702 -13.50 -4.71 22.04
C PRO A 702 -14.77 -4.03 21.55
N THR A 703 -15.83 -4.16 22.33
CA THR A 703 -17.10 -3.50 22.13
C THR A 703 -17.53 -2.95 23.50
N LEU A 704 -17.53 -1.64 23.64
CA LEU A 704 -17.82 -0.95 24.89
C LEU A 704 -19.10 -0.13 24.73
N PHE A 705 -20.00 -0.26 25.72
CA PHE A 705 -21.20 0.57 25.82
C PHE A 705 -21.30 1.17 27.21
N LEU A 706 -21.51 2.47 27.29
CA LEU A 706 -21.89 3.13 28.52
C LEU A 706 -23.41 3.09 28.65
N ARG A 707 -23.90 2.51 29.76
CA ARG A 707 -25.32 2.55 30.12
C ARG A 707 -25.49 3.36 31.42
N PRO A 708 -26.15 4.50 31.36
CA PRO A 708 -26.68 5.18 32.54
C PRO A 708 -27.73 4.31 33.26
N LEU A 709 -27.83 4.43 34.60
CA LEU A 709 -28.74 3.63 35.43
C LEU A 709 -30.22 3.80 35.04
N ASP A 710 -30.59 4.92 34.48
CA ASP A 710 -31.96 5.25 34.06
C ASP A 710 -32.38 4.61 32.72
N MET A 711 -31.44 3.96 32.03
CA MET A 711 -31.66 3.28 30.72
C MET A 711 -31.63 1.76 30.80
N ILE A 712 -31.88 1.15 31.91
CA ILE A 712 -31.91 -0.31 32.06
C ILE A 712 -33.14 -0.89 31.36
N ALA A 713 -33.01 -1.38 30.15
CA ALA A 713 -33.97 -2.28 29.53
C ALA A 713 -33.71 -3.74 30.01
N PRO A 714 -34.74 -4.63 29.98
CA PRO A 714 -34.58 -6.01 30.43
C PRO A 714 -33.44 -6.72 29.67
N GLU A 715 -32.76 -7.66 30.35
CA GLU A 715 -31.59 -8.41 29.85
C GLU A 715 -31.75 -8.90 28.41
N PRO A 716 -30.76 -8.69 27.53
CA PRO A 716 -30.80 -9.33 26.23
C PRO A 716 -30.62 -10.83 26.44
N THR A 717 -31.53 -11.61 25.85
CA THR A 717 -31.45 -13.07 25.76
C THR A 717 -30.09 -13.46 25.17
N ALA A 718 -29.40 -14.33 25.87
CA ALA A 718 -28.07 -14.82 25.59
C ALA A 718 -27.94 -15.45 24.19
N THR A 719 -27.57 -14.67 23.22
CA THR A 719 -26.94 -15.17 21.99
C THR A 719 -26.08 -14.06 21.39
N SER A 720 -24.77 -14.21 21.40
CA SER A 720 -23.69 -13.52 20.74
C SER A 720 -22.84 -12.56 21.56
N SER A 721 -21.53 -12.81 21.51
CA SER A 721 -20.35 -11.99 21.80
C SER A 721 -20.36 -11.22 23.13
N VAL A 722 -19.29 -11.42 23.88
CA VAL A 722 -19.04 -10.75 25.18
C VAL A 722 -18.99 -9.22 24.99
N VAL A 723 -20.17 -8.62 25.04
CA VAL A 723 -20.32 -7.17 25.12
C VAL A 723 -20.00 -6.77 26.56
N GLN A 724 -18.88 -6.11 26.82
CA GLN A 724 -18.59 -5.54 28.12
C GLN A 724 -19.48 -4.30 28.32
N GLN A 725 -20.64 -4.49 28.97
CA GLN A 725 -21.48 -3.39 29.41
C GLN A 725 -20.84 -2.76 30.65
N ILE A 726 -20.50 -1.49 30.56
CA ILE A 726 -20.05 -0.69 31.69
C ILE A 726 -21.23 0.14 32.16
N THR A 727 -21.76 -0.21 33.32
CA THR A 727 -22.85 0.60 33.95
C THR A 727 -22.22 1.68 34.80
N VAL A 728 -22.50 2.92 34.46
CA VAL A 728 -22.18 4.08 35.33
C VAL A 728 -23.29 4.23 36.35
N ALA A 729 -22.93 4.28 37.64
CA ALA A 729 -23.91 4.45 38.75
C ALA A 729 -24.45 5.89 38.82
N ALA A 730 -24.93 6.42 37.68
CA ALA A 730 -25.42 7.79 37.56
C ALA A 730 -26.46 7.84 36.44
N SER A 731 -27.38 8.80 36.51
CA SER A 731 -28.26 9.14 35.39
C SER A 731 -27.43 9.66 34.18
N GLN A 732 -28.02 9.67 33.00
CA GLN A 732 -27.38 10.20 31.82
C GLN A 732 -26.85 11.63 32.01
N ALA A 733 -27.63 12.47 32.72
CA ALA A 733 -27.23 13.85 32.98
C ALA A 733 -26.04 13.95 33.95
N GLU A 734 -26.01 13.13 34.99
CA GLU A 734 -24.90 13.07 35.95
C GLU A 734 -23.62 12.50 35.30
N ALA A 735 -23.76 11.51 34.45
CA ALA A 735 -22.63 10.94 33.70
C ALA A 735 -22.02 11.96 32.71
N GLN A 736 -22.85 12.75 32.03
CA GLN A 736 -22.39 13.86 31.16
C GLN A 736 -21.70 14.96 31.96
N GLU A 737 -22.24 15.32 33.14
CA GLU A 737 -21.61 16.29 34.00
C GLU A 737 -20.27 15.79 34.55
N ALA A 738 -20.20 14.53 34.97
CA ALA A 738 -18.96 13.90 35.40
C ALA A 738 -17.90 13.84 34.26
N ARG A 739 -18.30 13.59 33.02
CA ARG A 739 -17.41 13.69 31.83
C ARG A 739 -16.85 15.11 31.70
N ARG A 740 -17.68 16.13 31.83
CA ARG A 740 -17.24 17.55 31.80
C ARG A 740 -16.29 17.90 32.92
N ILE A 741 -16.57 17.47 34.13
CA ILE A 741 -15.66 17.67 35.28
C ILE A 741 -14.33 16.96 35.02
N GLY A 742 -14.33 15.75 34.49
CA GLY A 742 -13.11 15.03 34.12
C GLY A 742 -12.28 15.77 33.06
N GLU A 743 -12.91 16.40 32.07
CA GLU A 743 -12.21 17.25 31.10
C GLU A 743 -11.59 18.49 31.75
N LEU A 744 -12.29 19.12 32.68
CA LEU A 744 -11.75 20.23 33.48
C LEU A 744 -10.60 19.79 34.39
N VAL A 745 -10.67 18.61 35.00
CA VAL A 745 -9.55 18.03 35.79
C VAL A 745 -8.29 17.93 34.89
N LYS A 746 -8.44 17.36 33.69
CA LYS A 746 -7.37 17.28 32.69
C LYS A 746 -6.82 18.66 32.33
N GLU A 747 -7.71 19.61 32.00
CA GLU A 747 -7.34 20.96 31.56
C GLU A 747 -6.57 21.71 32.65
N ILE A 748 -7.02 21.65 33.89
CA ILE A 748 -6.38 22.31 35.05
C ILE A 748 -4.98 21.69 35.27
N ILE A 749 -4.89 20.35 35.29
CA ILE A 749 -3.60 19.67 35.46
C ILE A 749 -2.62 20.03 34.34
N ALA A 750 -3.06 20.00 33.09
CA ALA A 750 -2.24 20.34 31.93
C ALA A 750 -1.77 21.79 31.96
N SER A 751 -2.66 22.71 32.30
CA SER A 751 -2.37 24.15 32.34
C SER A 751 -1.35 24.49 33.42
N VAL A 752 -1.53 23.96 34.64
CA VAL A 752 -0.54 24.19 35.72
C VAL A 752 0.78 23.49 35.48
N ARG A 753 0.80 22.34 34.88
CA ARG A 753 2.06 21.67 34.45
C ARG A 753 2.81 22.45 33.38
N ARG A 754 2.09 23.01 32.41
CA ARG A 754 2.67 23.90 31.39
C ARG A 754 3.27 25.14 32.08
N TYR A 755 2.53 25.77 32.96
CA TYR A 755 3.03 26.91 33.77
C TYR A 755 4.30 26.56 34.54
N LYS A 756 4.33 25.42 35.26
CA LYS A 756 5.54 24.94 35.94
C LYS A 756 6.73 24.83 34.99
N SER A 757 6.52 24.29 33.80
CA SER A 757 7.55 24.11 32.78
C SER A 757 8.07 25.45 32.27
N GLU A 758 7.19 26.42 31.98
CA GLU A 758 7.53 27.77 31.53
C GLU A 758 8.32 28.54 32.60
N GLN A 759 7.92 28.38 33.85
CA GLN A 759 8.62 28.96 34.99
C GLN A 759 9.86 28.15 35.45
N ARG A 760 10.21 27.09 34.76
CA ARG A 760 11.29 26.16 35.07
C ARG A 760 11.19 25.52 36.46
N ILE A 761 9.95 25.32 36.91
CA ILE A 761 9.64 24.62 38.16
C ILE A 761 9.56 23.12 37.85
N ALA A 762 10.20 22.27 38.68
CA ALA A 762 10.09 20.82 38.50
C ALA A 762 8.65 20.37 38.61
N LEU A 763 8.19 19.47 37.74
CA LEU A 763 6.79 19.04 37.68
C LEU A 763 6.28 18.44 38.99
N ASN A 764 7.15 17.78 39.75
CA ASN A 764 6.84 17.19 41.06
C ASN A 764 7.04 18.15 42.23
N ALA A 765 7.59 19.34 42.00
CA ALA A 765 7.77 20.35 43.07
C ALA A 765 6.38 20.80 43.57
N ARG A 766 6.26 21.03 44.85
CA ARG A 766 5.04 21.62 45.44
C ARG A 766 4.83 23.03 44.92
N ILE A 767 3.64 23.36 44.55
CA ILE A 767 3.22 24.71 44.19
C ILE A 767 2.13 25.17 45.19
N GLU A 768 2.26 26.37 45.67
CA GLU A 768 1.31 26.98 46.61
C GLU A 768 0.62 28.19 45.98
N GLY A 769 -0.47 28.68 46.59
CA GLY A 769 -1.19 29.83 46.09
C GLY A 769 -1.97 29.63 44.78
N VAL A 770 -2.32 28.39 44.43
CA VAL A 770 -3.16 28.12 43.26
C VAL A 770 -4.65 28.27 43.64
N CYS A 771 -5.34 29.20 42.97
CA CYS A 771 -6.76 29.42 43.15
C CYS A 771 -7.48 29.25 41.82
N VAL A 772 -8.51 28.36 41.75
CA VAL A 772 -9.30 28.10 40.57
C VAL A 772 -10.68 28.72 40.72
N TYR A 773 -10.97 29.69 39.85
CA TYR A 773 -12.30 30.31 39.76
C TYR A 773 -13.12 29.57 38.72
N ILE A 774 -14.18 28.89 39.20
CA ILE A 774 -15.05 28.06 38.35
C ILE A 774 -16.44 27.92 38.99
N ASP A 775 -17.50 27.98 38.17
CA ASP A 775 -18.89 27.93 38.69
C ASP A 775 -19.38 26.49 38.91
N ARG A 776 -18.60 25.49 38.55
CA ARG A 776 -18.93 24.07 38.75
C ARG A 776 -18.49 23.54 40.10
N ASP A 777 -19.17 22.49 40.55
CA ASP A 777 -18.76 21.73 41.73
C ASP A 777 -17.61 20.78 41.37
N MET A 778 -16.42 21.13 41.83
CA MET A 778 -15.20 20.35 41.61
C MET A 778 -14.88 19.37 42.76
N SER A 779 -15.75 19.21 43.75
CA SER A 779 -15.50 18.43 44.96
C SER A 779 -14.98 16.99 44.66
N HIS A 780 -15.55 16.35 43.66
CA HIS A 780 -15.14 14.99 43.24
C HIS A 780 -13.85 14.96 42.41
N GLY A 781 -13.47 16.04 41.70
CA GLY A 781 -12.25 16.13 40.88
C GLY A 781 -11.07 16.75 41.61
N ALA A 782 -11.32 17.52 42.65
CA ALA A 782 -10.30 18.26 43.37
C ALA A 782 -9.17 17.43 44.00
N PRO A 783 -9.44 16.23 44.55
CA PRO A 783 -8.37 15.36 45.06
C PRO A 783 -7.38 14.95 43.98
N ASP A 784 -7.87 14.59 42.78
CA ASP A 784 -7.02 14.15 41.67
C ASP A 784 -6.11 15.31 41.16
N ILE A 785 -6.67 16.54 41.10
CA ILE A 785 -5.90 17.73 40.71
C ILE A 785 -4.83 18.05 41.76
N SER A 786 -5.20 18.03 43.02
CA SER A 786 -4.25 18.33 44.13
C SER A 786 -3.09 17.34 44.20
N ASN A 787 -3.41 16.06 44.03
CA ASN A 787 -2.39 14.98 44.01
C ASN A 787 -1.49 15.08 42.79
N ALA A 788 -2.06 15.27 41.59
CA ALA A 788 -1.27 15.34 40.34
C ALA A 788 -0.35 16.55 40.28
N LEU A 789 -0.72 17.65 40.91
CA LEU A 789 0.03 18.90 40.90
C LEU A 789 0.93 19.05 42.10
N ASN A 790 0.82 18.22 43.13
CA ASN A 790 1.40 18.42 44.45
C ASN A 790 1.11 19.87 44.96
N ALA A 791 -0.18 20.23 44.96
CA ALA A 791 -0.64 21.58 45.25
C ALA A 791 -1.82 21.57 46.18
N ASN A 792 -1.91 22.61 47.04
CA ASN A 792 -3.14 22.95 47.75
C ASN A 792 -3.91 23.94 46.90
N ILE A 793 -5.09 23.57 46.45
CA ILE A 793 -5.87 24.34 45.49
C ILE A 793 -7.13 24.90 46.18
N GLU A 794 -7.32 26.17 46.06
CA GLU A 794 -8.54 26.87 46.52
C GLU A 794 -9.52 26.97 45.35
N TYR A 795 -10.77 26.63 45.56
CA TYR A 795 -11.84 26.75 44.56
C TYR A 795 -12.78 27.87 44.91
N LYS A 796 -13.04 28.80 43.97
CA LYS A 796 -13.93 29.93 44.12
C LYS A 796 -14.91 29.99 42.95
N ARG A 797 -16.15 30.48 43.22
CA ARG A 797 -17.16 30.73 42.20
C ARG A 797 -17.00 32.10 41.54
N GLY A 798 -17.45 32.25 40.33
CA GLY A 798 -17.41 33.51 39.60
C GLY A 798 -16.09 33.77 38.87
N ARG A 799 -15.79 35.04 38.64
CA ARG A 799 -14.56 35.51 38.01
C ARG A 799 -13.68 36.26 38.99
N PRO A 800 -12.38 36.13 38.93
CA PRO A 800 -11.48 36.92 39.72
C PRO A 800 -11.50 38.38 39.28
N ASP A 801 -11.42 39.26 40.28
CA ASP A 801 -11.21 40.68 40.04
C ASP A 801 -9.71 40.94 39.84
N ILE A 802 -9.34 41.16 38.58
CA ILE A 802 -7.91 41.26 38.16
C ILE A 802 -7.65 42.69 37.70
N HIS A 803 -6.69 43.32 38.30
CA HIS A 803 -6.21 44.64 37.93
C HIS A 803 -4.76 44.60 37.44
N GLU A 804 -4.47 45.28 36.35
CA GLU A 804 -3.09 45.49 35.89
C GLU A 804 -2.52 46.74 36.59
N LEU A 805 -1.44 46.55 37.35
CA LEU A 805 -0.74 47.64 37.99
C LEU A 805 0.69 47.73 37.53
N VAL A 806 1.18 48.94 37.44
CA VAL A 806 2.60 49.17 37.12
C VAL A 806 3.39 48.99 38.44
N THR A 807 4.25 47.96 38.44
CA THR A 807 5.06 47.63 39.64
C THR A 807 6.48 48.15 39.58
N GLU A 808 6.99 48.40 38.39
CA GLU A 808 8.36 48.92 38.23
C GLU A 808 8.46 49.80 36.99
N ILE A 809 9.13 50.92 37.15
CA ILE A 809 9.50 51.78 36.02
C ILE A 809 11.01 51.98 36.03
N ARG A 810 11.66 51.59 34.94
CA ARG A 810 13.09 51.76 34.76
C ARG A 810 13.38 52.70 33.58
N PRO A 811 14.48 53.50 33.65
CA PRO A 811 14.90 54.28 32.50
C PRO A 811 15.35 53.38 31.33
N ASN A 812 14.84 53.65 30.14
CA ASN A 812 15.33 53.03 28.91
C ASN A 812 16.56 53.79 28.40
N LEU A 813 17.74 53.37 28.85
CA LEU A 813 18.99 54.04 28.51
C LEU A 813 19.31 53.99 27.00
N SER A 814 18.79 53.01 26.24
CA SER A 814 18.94 52.94 24.80
C SER A 814 18.13 54.01 24.05
N SER A 815 17.04 54.47 24.61
CA SER A 815 16.23 55.59 24.13
C SER A 815 16.70 56.96 24.67
N LEU A 816 16.99 57.01 25.98
CA LEU A 816 17.47 58.23 26.62
C LEU A 816 18.83 58.71 26.09
N GLY A 817 19.77 57.81 25.84
CA GLY A 817 21.12 58.13 25.39
C GLY A 817 21.18 58.99 24.12
N PRO A 818 20.57 58.62 23.04
CA PRO A 818 20.53 59.42 21.80
C PRO A 818 19.82 60.78 21.95
N ARG A 819 18.83 60.85 22.81
CA ARG A 819 17.99 62.07 23.03
C ARG A 819 18.62 63.07 23.95
N PHE A 820 19.17 62.64 25.06
CA PHE A 820 19.65 63.52 26.13
C PHE A 820 21.15 63.52 26.32
N LYS A 821 21.90 62.73 25.53
CA LYS A 821 23.40 62.69 25.51
C LYS A 821 24.02 62.68 26.92
N SER A 822 24.77 63.76 27.32
CA SER A 822 25.47 63.84 28.60
C SER A 822 24.53 63.86 29.84
N GLU A 823 23.28 64.23 29.68
CA GLU A 823 22.28 64.29 30.76
C GLU A 823 21.46 63.02 30.92
N ALA A 824 21.58 62.07 29.95
CA ALA A 824 20.78 60.82 29.98
C ALA A 824 20.98 59.98 31.24
N ARG A 825 22.18 59.99 31.83
CA ARG A 825 22.46 59.31 33.07
C ARG A 825 21.79 59.95 34.28
N ARG A 826 21.80 61.28 34.34
CA ARG A 826 21.14 62.08 35.41
C ARG A 826 19.63 61.92 35.35
N ILE A 827 19.05 62.02 34.15
CA ILE A 827 17.60 61.80 33.94
C ILE A 827 17.25 60.36 34.36
N GLY A 828 18.07 59.35 33.99
CA GLY A 828 17.87 57.97 34.41
C GLY A 828 17.92 57.73 35.91
N GLU A 829 18.79 58.45 36.62
CA GLU A 829 18.87 58.44 38.13
C GLU A 829 17.62 59.08 38.75
N LEU A 830 17.15 60.19 38.22
CA LEU A 830 15.91 60.84 38.64
C LEU A 830 14.65 59.96 38.40
N ILE A 831 14.59 59.31 37.26
CA ILE A 831 13.48 58.33 36.98
C ILE A 831 13.41 57.27 38.07
N ARG A 832 14.56 56.76 38.55
CA ARG A 832 14.59 55.75 39.62
C ARG A 832 14.21 56.28 41.00
N SER A 833 14.31 57.57 41.22
CA SER A 833 13.98 58.18 42.52
C SER A 833 12.52 58.60 42.69
N ILE A 834 11.74 58.64 41.62
CA ILE A 834 10.32 59.01 41.67
C ILE A 834 9.48 57.79 41.98
N PRO A 835 8.47 57.90 42.86
CA PRO A 835 7.55 56.81 43.13
C PRO A 835 6.88 56.33 41.88
N VAL A 836 6.76 54.98 41.73
CA VAL A 836 6.19 54.34 40.52
C VAL A 836 4.79 54.84 40.22
N GLU A 837 3.95 55.07 41.24
CA GLU A 837 2.56 55.50 41.09
C GLU A 837 2.48 56.92 40.48
N GLU A 838 3.40 57.79 40.82
CA GLU A 838 3.44 59.17 40.35
C GLU A 838 3.87 59.29 38.89
N ILE A 839 4.81 58.43 38.43
CA ILE A 839 5.27 58.39 37.05
C ILE A 839 4.28 57.63 36.17
N ALA A 840 3.66 56.55 36.66
CA ALA A 840 2.74 55.75 35.90
C ALA A 840 1.54 56.52 35.37
N ASP A 841 0.93 57.34 36.20
CA ASP A 841 -0.17 58.21 35.83
C ASP A 841 0.20 59.25 34.75
N GLN A 842 1.42 59.75 34.83
CA GLN A 842 1.92 60.73 33.86
C GLN A 842 2.30 60.10 32.53
N ILE A 843 2.90 58.87 32.52
CA ILE A 843 3.19 58.12 31.28
C ILE A 843 1.90 57.84 30.51
N GLY A 844 0.81 57.51 31.21
CA GLY A 844 -0.53 57.32 30.62
C GLY A 844 -1.08 58.57 29.92
N LYS A 845 -0.65 59.76 30.31
CA LYS A 845 -1.04 61.05 29.71
C LYS A 845 -0.14 61.49 28.54
N GLY A 846 0.89 60.71 28.16
CA GLY A 846 1.64 60.84 26.92
C GLY A 846 3.07 61.42 27.03
N SER A 847 3.39 62.13 28.11
CA SER A 847 4.78 62.63 28.41
C SER A 847 4.96 63.02 29.86
N VAL A 848 6.17 62.85 30.36
CA VAL A 848 6.58 63.15 31.73
C VAL A 848 7.66 64.27 31.69
N ILE A 849 7.52 65.26 32.54
CA ILE A 849 8.52 66.28 32.67
C ILE A 849 9.45 65.96 33.87
N ILE A 850 10.72 65.69 33.60
CA ILE A 850 11.74 65.36 34.62
C ILE A 850 12.88 66.36 34.49
N ASP A 851 13.14 67.10 35.53
CA ASP A 851 14.21 68.14 35.59
C ASP A 851 14.14 69.10 34.39
N GLY A 852 12.95 69.54 34.01
CA GLY A 852 12.67 70.43 32.88
C GLY A 852 12.74 69.80 31.48
N HIS A 853 13.01 68.49 31.36
CA HIS A 853 13.06 67.77 30.12
C HIS A 853 11.77 66.96 29.88
N VAL A 854 11.25 67.01 28.65
CA VAL A 854 10.10 66.19 28.24
C VAL A 854 10.57 64.76 27.89
N VAL A 855 10.27 63.78 28.75
CA VAL A 855 10.59 62.38 28.62
C VAL A 855 9.37 61.66 28.02
N ALA A 856 9.58 60.94 26.92
CA ALA A 856 8.49 60.23 26.21
C ALA A 856 8.22 58.88 26.83
N PRO A 857 7.05 58.26 26.63
CA PRO A 857 6.74 56.92 27.12
C PRO A 857 7.77 55.85 26.65
N THR A 858 8.35 56.01 25.50
CA THR A 858 9.40 55.10 24.94
C THR A 858 10.72 55.17 25.72
N ASP A 859 10.92 56.20 26.55
CA ASP A 859 12.14 56.37 27.35
C ASP A 859 12.07 55.61 28.71
N PHE A 860 10.92 54.99 28.95
CA PHE A 860 10.70 54.16 30.13
C PHE A 860 10.57 52.67 29.74
N ILE A 861 11.07 51.79 30.55
CA ILE A 861 10.75 50.38 30.60
C ILE A 861 9.76 50.21 31.74
N VAL A 862 8.50 49.97 31.38
CA VAL A 862 7.38 49.83 32.33
C VAL A 862 7.13 48.35 32.55
N LYS A 863 7.29 47.86 33.78
CA LYS A 863 6.87 46.51 34.16
C LYS A 863 5.46 46.59 34.75
N LYS A 864 4.56 45.87 34.13
CA LYS A 864 3.18 45.71 34.61
C LYS A 864 3.04 44.29 35.13
N GLU A 865 2.31 44.17 36.21
CA GLU A 865 1.96 42.90 36.82
C GLU A 865 0.46 42.87 37.11
N LEU A 866 -0.10 41.65 37.06
CA LEU A 866 -1.50 41.44 37.36
C LEU A 866 -1.66 41.23 38.88
N PHE A 867 -2.65 41.88 39.43
CA PHE A 867 -2.98 41.81 40.84
C PHE A 867 -4.41 41.26 41.00
N ALA A 868 -4.55 40.34 41.94
CA ALA A 868 -5.83 39.88 42.42
C ALA A 868 -5.73 39.64 43.93
N GLU A 869 -6.79 40.01 44.67
CA GLU A 869 -6.84 39.87 46.13
C GLU A 869 -5.65 40.53 46.88
N GLY A 870 -5.06 41.57 46.30
CA GLY A 870 -3.93 42.32 46.89
C GLY A 870 -2.56 41.72 46.70
N VAL A 871 -2.40 40.67 45.93
CA VAL A 871 -1.11 40.03 45.61
C VAL A 871 -0.90 39.92 44.09
N VAL A 872 0.38 39.84 43.69
CA VAL A 872 0.75 39.59 42.31
C VAL A 872 0.35 38.18 41.92
N VAL A 873 -0.27 38.04 40.75
CA VAL A 873 -0.74 36.75 40.24
C VAL A 873 -0.33 36.52 38.78
N ASP A 874 -0.06 35.28 38.43
CA ASP A 874 -0.11 34.83 37.05
C ASP A 874 -1.52 34.29 36.77
N VAL A 875 -2.04 34.60 35.60
CA VAL A 875 -3.39 34.26 35.18
C VAL A 875 -3.34 33.24 34.07
N ILE A 876 -4.12 32.15 34.21
CA ILE A 876 -4.24 31.09 33.19
C ILE A 876 -5.72 30.92 32.90
N GLU A 877 -6.12 31.22 31.70
CA GLU A 877 -7.52 31.04 31.26
C GLU A 877 -7.82 29.54 30.97
N LEU A 878 -8.97 29.09 31.41
CA LEU A 878 -9.56 27.80 31.15
C LEU A 878 -10.77 27.92 30.22
N SER A 879 -11.25 26.82 29.68
CA SER A 879 -12.46 26.77 28.87
C SER A 879 -13.72 27.23 29.65
N GLU A 880 -13.78 26.94 30.95
CA GLU A 880 -14.89 27.27 31.83
C GLU A 880 -14.43 27.92 33.14
N GLY A 881 -13.38 28.73 33.14
CA GLY A 881 -12.87 29.35 34.36
C GLY A 881 -11.51 30.01 34.23
N THR A 882 -10.90 30.35 35.37
CA THR A 882 -9.59 31.02 35.42
C THR A 882 -8.76 30.48 36.58
N ILE A 883 -7.50 30.20 36.36
CA ILE A 883 -6.55 29.83 37.42
C ILE A 883 -5.70 31.08 37.74
N LEU A 884 -5.61 31.39 39.00
CA LEU A 884 -4.64 32.36 39.54
C LEU A 884 -3.52 31.63 40.28
N VAL A 885 -2.29 31.92 39.96
CA VAL A 885 -1.10 31.44 40.67
C VAL A 885 -0.52 32.66 41.41
N LYS A 886 -0.64 32.69 42.71
CA LYS A 886 -0.18 33.78 43.56
C LYS A 886 1.33 33.72 43.71
N HIS A 887 2.02 34.85 43.51
CA HIS A 887 3.41 35.00 43.83
C HIS A 887 3.50 35.27 45.36
N MET A 888 4.09 34.28 46.09
CA MET A 888 4.28 34.35 47.52
C MET A 888 5.69 34.90 47.91
#